data_beab60167dacea026605809af3fd3d07
#
_entry.id   beab60167dacea026605809af3fd3d07
#
_cell.length_a   1.000
_cell.length_b   1.000
_cell.length_c   1.000
_cell.angle_alpha   90.00
_cell.angle_beta   90.00
_cell.angle_gamma   90.00
#
_symmetry.space_group_name_H-M   'P 1'
#
loop_
_entity.id
_entity.type
_entity.pdbx_description
1 polymer ?
#
loop_
_entity_poly.entity_id
_entity_poly.type
_entity_poly.pdbx_seq_one_letter_code
_entity_poly.pdbx_strand_id
1 'polypeptide(L)'
;MEKKLLSILLVLSLMLALVPAAFAVEPASGTCGAEGDGSNVTWTLDASGTLTFTGTGAIRDYASSAPPWRYSAVTVVVGEGITRLGAYMLAGSTVTSVSLPSTLTDVDTQALNGCRYLTGITFPDGVKTIGEQALSNCTSLTSVTLPASVETIGDRAFMGCTMLASVTIPEGPTHLGTNLFRGDWELKSILLPQSLTQLDESVFSSCGIETITIPDNVTVIGNKAFFASGLTDISIPAGVTDIGDRAFSQTRLTSVTVPATIRSFGKYIFSECVDLHTAVLAEGITRVSDGMFRDCTNLADVTLPQTLTAIAQQAFSGCTDLEHIALPETTVKYGACAFSGTYLTDVRFPAGTSYLGKGVLSNMPVLQQITLPDGLTSVGAELFLGDKELKEVTLPSGLTAVSDSMFSGCTALQSIDLPDTVAYIGESAFSGCTALTDITFPAGLEGFGKKAMYYCISLPEITVPAGVRTLAEGVFNGCSKASSITLPNGLTSIGYSAFAYCGNVQEIDIPDSVESIGGLAFSGMYLLSDIRVGAGNPTYHTVDGVLMTKDGYELTAYPASRPGIRYDVPDGIVEIAPGAFYGSGLVAVRCPDSLRKIGERAFEGNINLRYLQLPAGIQSIAQDAMLSQCDITDVYYGGTEEQMRKLEEPYSIFFNGTTIHYNSYMVIPSAAELFTDVDADSWAIPGIDFCVLAGLMSGVGGNAFAPKGVTTRAQVVQILYNLSGCPKAYDGSPFTDLTADWYQHSIVWAYQNGIVSGTSATTFEPEAPVTREQIAVILMGYAEKVLGLDFSADKADLTAFPDGASVSDWARDAVAEAVALGLISGAQTKDGTFLQPQGGATREQAATILTSFYSLVDLDLRLMLKDSVL
;
A
#
# COMPACT_ATOMS: atom_id res chain seq x y z
N MET A 1 7.44 41.79 -20.24
CA MET A 1 6.81 41.97 -21.55
C MET A 1 7.79 41.94 -22.72
N GLU A 2 8.94 42.58 -22.68
CA GLU A 2 9.89 42.58 -23.80
C GLU A 2 10.51 41.23 -24.22
N LYS A 3 10.75 40.31 -23.28
CA LYS A 3 11.25 38.95 -23.64
C LYS A 3 10.23 38.07 -24.33
N LYS A 4 8.91 38.25 -24.11
CA LYS A 4 7.86 37.54 -24.82
C LYS A 4 7.61 38.07 -26.23
N LEU A 5 7.77 39.40 -26.43
CA LEU A 5 7.65 39.99 -27.76
C LEU A 5 8.82 39.59 -28.69
N LEU A 6 10.01 39.43 -28.12
CA LEU A 6 11.21 38.99 -28.87
C LEU A 6 11.08 37.50 -29.27
N SER A 7 10.49 36.66 -28.42
CA SER A 7 10.22 35.25 -28.74
C SER A 7 9.16 35.09 -29.83
N ILE A 8 8.11 35.91 -29.83
CA ILE A 8 7.06 35.89 -30.86
C ILE A 8 7.60 36.41 -32.20
N LEU A 9 8.42 37.46 -32.19
CA LEU A 9 9.09 37.96 -33.40
C LEU A 9 10.13 36.99 -33.96
N LEU A 10 10.82 36.23 -33.10
CA LEU A 10 11.77 35.19 -33.53
C LEU A 10 11.05 33.99 -34.12
N VAL A 11 9.92 33.58 -33.55
CA VAL A 11 9.08 32.50 -34.10
C VAL A 11 8.44 32.91 -35.43
N LEU A 12 7.94 34.14 -35.55
CA LEU A 12 7.42 34.65 -36.81
C LEU A 12 8.55 34.76 -37.90
N SER A 13 9.76 35.18 -37.50
CA SER A 13 10.91 35.25 -38.44
C SER A 13 11.41 33.86 -38.85
N LEU A 14 11.34 32.85 -37.95
CA LEU A 14 11.69 31.46 -38.29
C LEU A 14 10.59 30.81 -39.16
N MET A 15 9.32 31.17 -38.95
CA MET A 15 8.21 30.66 -39.84
C MET A 15 8.24 31.27 -41.24
N LEU A 16 8.71 32.50 -41.42
CA LEU A 16 8.97 33.08 -42.75
C LEU A 16 10.22 32.52 -43.46
N ALA A 17 11.12 31.87 -42.74
CA ALA A 17 12.35 31.26 -43.31
C ALA A 17 12.19 29.79 -43.70
N LEU A 18 11.03 29.17 -43.39
CA LEU A 18 10.67 27.81 -43.79
C LEU A 18 9.59 27.76 -44.89
N VAL A 19 9.63 28.71 -45.80
CA VAL A 19 9.05 28.49 -47.12
C VAL A 19 9.91 27.41 -47.80
N PRO A 20 9.42 26.18 -48.07
CA PRO A 20 10.19 25.20 -48.80
C PRO A 20 10.58 25.84 -50.12
N ALA A 21 11.83 25.72 -50.52
CA ALA A 21 12.23 26.06 -51.88
C ALA A 21 11.25 25.45 -52.85
N ALA A 22 10.56 26.27 -53.64
CA ALA A 22 9.50 25.82 -54.54
C ALA A 22 10.11 24.75 -55.47
N PHE A 23 9.84 23.48 -55.16
CA PHE A 23 9.97 22.45 -56.17
C PHE A 23 8.96 22.84 -57.27
N ALA A 24 9.44 23.06 -58.49
CA ALA A 24 8.58 23.35 -59.60
C ALA A 24 7.54 22.21 -59.71
N VAL A 25 6.27 22.55 -59.54
CA VAL A 25 5.17 21.60 -59.65
C VAL A 25 5.00 21.27 -61.11
N GLU A 26 4.93 19.99 -61.48
CA GLU A 26 4.63 19.61 -62.83
C GLU A 26 3.15 20.01 -63.17
N PRO A 27 2.93 20.82 -64.22
CA PRO A 27 1.60 21.21 -64.65
C PRO A 27 0.75 19.98 -64.98
N ALA A 28 -0.47 19.93 -64.49
CA ALA A 28 -1.39 18.81 -64.69
C ALA A 28 -2.82 19.31 -64.89
N SER A 29 -3.65 18.51 -65.51
CA SER A 29 -5.07 18.83 -65.64
C SER A 29 -5.94 17.55 -65.77
N GLY A 30 -7.23 17.69 -65.59
CA GLY A 30 -8.19 16.58 -65.68
C GLY A 30 -9.62 16.99 -65.42
N THR A 31 -10.50 16.02 -65.31
CA THR A 31 -11.91 16.15 -64.97
C THR A 31 -12.23 15.74 -63.54
N CYS A 32 -13.15 16.40 -62.88
CA CYS A 32 -13.48 16.12 -61.47
C CYS A 32 -14.95 16.45 -61.12
N GLY A 33 -15.82 16.58 -62.09
CA GLY A 33 -17.24 16.77 -61.85
C GLY A 33 -17.93 15.56 -61.23
N ALA A 34 -19.01 15.75 -60.53
CA ALA A 34 -19.82 14.67 -59.92
C ALA A 34 -20.86 14.09 -60.89
N GLU A 35 -21.08 14.72 -62.01
CA GLU A 35 -22.13 14.33 -62.98
C GLU A 35 -21.53 13.61 -64.16
N GLY A 36 -22.20 12.55 -64.65
CA GLY A 36 -21.86 11.83 -65.86
C GLY A 36 -20.44 11.28 -65.91
N ASP A 37 -19.65 11.71 -66.87
CA ASP A 37 -18.24 11.35 -67.08
C ASP A 37 -17.28 12.26 -66.29
N GLY A 38 -17.82 13.23 -65.50
CA GLY A 38 -17.05 14.20 -64.72
C GLY A 38 -16.55 15.39 -65.52
N SER A 39 -16.92 15.54 -66.78
CA SER A 39 -16.46 16.62 -67.66
C SER A 39 -17.14 17.98 -67.38
N ASN A 40 -18.21 17.97 -66.54
CA ASN A 40 -18.91 19.22 -66.14
C ASN A 40 -18.01 20.13 -65.28
N VAL A 41 -16.96 19.56 -64.60
CA VAL A 41 -15.96 20.31 -63.85
C VAL A 41 -14.57 19.81 -64.29
N THR A 42 -13.68 20.75 -64.61
CA THR A 42 -12.28 20.49 -64.96
C THR A 42 -11.35 21.17 -63.94
N TRP A 43 -10.15 20.66 -63.78
CA TRP A 43 -9.13 21.26 -63.00
C TRP A 43 -7.80 21.42 -63.77
N THR A 44 -7.03 22.45 -63.41
CA THR A 44 -5.69 22.67 -63.87
C THR A 44 -4.79 23.02 -62.71
N LEU A 45 -3.55 22.50 -62.72
CA LEU A 45 -2.50 22.80 -61.77
C LEU A 45 -1.32 23.36 -62.54
N ASP A 46 -0.92 24.56 -62.21
CA ASP A 46 0.19 25.23 -62.84
C ASP A 46 1.54 25.01 -62.15
N ALA A 47 2.64 25.48 -62.74
CA ALA A 47 3.98 25.34 -62.23
C ALA A 47 4.21 26.15 -60.90
N SER A 48 3.35 27.07 -60.57
CA SER A 48 3.38 27.84 -59.31
C SER A 48 2.67 27.11 -58.17
N GLY A 49 2.04 25.94 -58.45
CA GLY A 49 1.19 25.22 -57.48
C GLY A 49 -0.24 25.81 -57.36
N THR A 50 -0.68 26.62 -58.31
CA THR A 50 -2.06 27.14 -58.35
C THR A 50 -2.97 26.11 -58.99
N LEU A 51 -3.91 25.60 -58.17
CA LEU A 51 -4.98 24.66 -58.61
C LEU A 51 -6.24 25.44 -58.88
N THR A 52 -6.72 25.38 -60.13
CA THR A 52 -7.91 26.09 -60.55
C THR A 52 -8.97 25.09 -61.01
N PHE A 53 -10.20 25.24 -60.48
CA PHE A 53 -11.39 24.49 -60.92
C PHE A 53 -12.31 25.38 -61.75
N THR A 54 -12.76 24.83 -62.82
CA THR A 54 -13.67 25.55 -63.77
C THR A 54 -14.78 24.61 -64.26
N GLY A 55 -15.97 25.19 -64.50
CA GLY A 55 -17.15 24.41 -64.93
C GLY A 55 -18.39 24.74 -64.15
N THR A 56 -19.36 23.84 -64.14
CA THR A 56 -20.66 24.06 -63.45
C THR A 56 -21.04 22.80 -62.62
N GLY A 57 -21.69 23.00 -61.44
CA GLY A 57 -22.23 21.94 -60.60
C GLY A 57 -21.25 21.50 -59.53
N ALA A 58 -21.33 20.25 -59.09
CA ALA A 58 -20.60 19.71 -57.94
C ALA A 58 -19.23 19.11 -58.33
N ILE A 59 -18.21 19.34 -57.48
CA ILE A 59 -16.97 18.56 -57.53
C ILE A 59 -17.26 17.19 -56.91
N ARG A 60 -16.73 16.12 -57.57
CA ARG A 60 -16.92 14.74 -57.08
C ARG A 60 -16.22 14.45 -55.74
N ASP A 61 -16.66 13.42 -55.05
CA ASP A 61 -16.06 12.94 -53.81
C ASP A 61 -14.78 12.10 -54.09
N TYR A 62 -13.78 12.23 -53.21
CA TYR A 62 -12.51 11.50 -53.33
C TYR A 62 -12.33 10.38 -52.25
N ALA A 63 -13.29 10.19 -51.39
CA ALA A 63 -13.37 9.13 -50.36
C ALA A 63 -12.01 8.63 -49.84
N SER A 64 -11.53 7.48 -50.32
CA SER A 64 -10.27 6.88 -49.85
C SER A 64 -9.05 7.13 -50.76
N SER A 65 -9.27 7.64 -51.99
CA SER A 65 -8.18 7.92 -52.93
C SER A 65 -7.74 9.38 -52.83
N ALA A 66 -6.45 9.62 -52.57
CA ALA A 66 -5.94 10.97 -52.58
C ALA A 66 -6.14 11.66 -53.93
N PRO A 67 -6.66 12.89 -53.96
CA PRO A 67 -6.79 13.64 -55.19
C PRO A 67 -5.39 13.91 -55.83
N PRO A 68 -5.26 14.00 -57.14
CA PRO A 68 -3.97 14.12 -57.84
C PRO A 68 -3.15 15.36 -57.45
N TRP A 69 -3.78 16.39 -56.92
CA TRP A 69 -3.17 17.65 -56.50
C TRP A 69 -2.77 17.73 -55.03
N ARG A 70 -3.01 16.71 -54.22
CA ARG A 70 -2.94 16.74 -52.75
C ARG A 70 -1.63 17.36 -52.19
N TYR A 71 -0.51 17.00 -52.77
CA TYR A 71 0.81 17.42 -52.26
C TYR A 71 1.46 18.51 -53.15
N SER A 72 0.77 18.95 -54.20
CA SER A 72 1.31 19.89 -55.18
C SER A 72 0.60 21.24 -55.17
N ALA A 73 -0.68 21.28 -54.72
CA ALA A 73 -1.43 22.49 -54.66
C ALA A 73 -1.00 23.37 -53.45
N VAL A 74 -0.71 24.63 -53.70
CA VAL A 74 -0.38 25.68 -52.70
C VAL A 74 -1.51 26.69 -52.60
N THR A 75 -2.06 27.14 -53.76
CA THR A 75 -3.19 28.03 -53.82
C THR A 75 -4.33 27.36 -54.59
N VAL A 76 -5.54 27.51 -54.13
CA VAL A 76 -6.74 26.94 -54.78
C VAL A 76 -7.68 28.07 -55.18
N VAL A 77 -8.13 28.00 -56.43
CA VAL A 77 -9.15 28.92 -57.02
C VAL A 77 -10.31 28.05 -57.52
N VAL A 78 -11.45 28.19 -56.88
CA VAL A 78 -12.69 27.56 -57.33
C VAL A 78 -13.50 28.59 -58.16
N GLY A 79 -13.74 28.28 -59.43
CA GLY A 79 -14.40 29.18 -60.34
C GLY A 79 -15.91 29.26 -60.20
N GLU A 80 -16.48 30.36 -60.70
CA GLU A 80 -17.93 30.58 -60.72
C GLU A 80 -18.65 29.45 -61.47
N GLY A 81 -19.84 29.07 -60.99
CA GLY A 81 -20.61 27.92 -61.48
C GLY A 81 -20.45 26.65 -60.65
N ILE A 82 -19.39 26.54 -59.85
CA ILE A 82 -19.21 25.44 -58.91
C ILE A 82 -20.12 25.65 -57.66
N THR A 83 -20.92 24.60 -57.35
CA THR A 83 -21.94 24.71 -56.28
C THR A 83 -21.56 23.89 -55.05
N ARG A 84 -20.70 22.87 -55.17
CA ARG A 84 -20.33 21.98 -54.07
C ARG A 84 -18.85 21.61 -54.09
N LEU A 85 -18.16 21.73 -52.95
CA LEU A 85 -16.85 21.12 -52.73
C LEU A 85 -17.06 19.68 -52.29
N GLY A 86 -16.60 18.72 -53.15
CA GLY A 86 -16.76 17.29 -52.88
C GLY A 86 -16.00 16.80 -51.67
N ALA A 87 -16.43 15.71 -51.07
CA ALA A 87 -15.80 15.11 -49.90
C ALA A 87 -14.31 14.80 -50.18
N TYR A 88 -13.46 15.10 -49.19
CA TYR A 88 -11.98 14.87 -49.17
C TYR A 88 -11.21 15.61 -50.28
N MET A 89 -11.79 16.52 -51.06
CA MET A 89 -11.15 17.07 -52.27
C MET A 89 -9.80 17.78 -51.99
N LEU A 90 -9.63 18.39 -50.79
CA LEU A 90 -8.36 19.03 -50.37
C LEU A 90 -7.78 18.39 -49.10
N ALA A 91 -8.31 17.22 -48.68
CA ALA A 91 -7.91 16.60 -47.41
C ALA A 91 -6.40 16.32 -47.31
N GLY A 92 -5.77 16.89 -46.27
CA GLY A 92 -4.31 16.75 -46.01
C GLY A 92 -3.42 17.40 -47.08
N SER A 93 -3.95 18.38 -47.81
CA SER A 93 -3.14 19.12 -48.82
C SER A 93 -2.28 20.20 -48.19
N THR A 94 -1.26 20.67 -48.98
CA THR A 94 -0.31 21.73 -48.60
C THR A 94 -0.84 23.15 -48.86
N VAL A 95 -2.14 23.28 -49.02
CA VAL A 95 -2.85 24.52 -49.41
C VAL A 95 -2.72 25.59 -48.32
N THR A 96 -2.29 26.80 -48.72
CA THR A 96 -2.15 27.99 -47.91
C THR A 96 -3.32 28.98 -48.06
N SER A 97 -4.01 28.94 -49.22
CA SER A 97 -5.15 29.81 -49.51
C SER A 97 -6.17 29.14 -50.43
N VAL A 98 -7.46 29.45 -50.21
CA VAL A 98 -8.58 28.97 -51.01
C VAL A 98 -9.52 30.14 -51.36
N SER A 99 -9.75 30.37 -52.62
CA SER A 99 -10.77 31.32 -53.13
C SER A 99 -12.03 30.55 -53.55
N LEU A 100 -13.19 30.92 -53.04
CA LEU A 100 -14.46 30.26 -53.26
C LEU A 100 -15.40 31.14 -54.13
N PRO A 101 -16.20 30.53 -55.03
CA PRO A 101 -17.12 31.25 -55.93
C PRO A 101 -18.41 31.67 -55.20
N SER A 102 -19.09 32.70 -55.68
CA SER A 102 -20.41 33.18 -55.20
C SER A 102 -21.53 32.13 -55.36
N THR A 103 -21.32 31.16 -56.26
CA THR A 103 -22.26 30.07 -56.53
C THR A 103 -22.20 28.88 -55.59
N LEU A 104 -21.24 28.84 -54.64
CA LEU A 104 -21.05 27.75 -53.70
C LEU A 104 -22.17 27.65 -52.65
N THR A 105 -22.77 26.48 -52.51
CA THR A 105 -23.84 26.21 -51.53
C THR A 105 -23.39 25.17 -50.45
N ASP A 106 -22.48 24.25 -50.79
CA ASP A 106 -22.12 23.13 -49.93
C ASP A 106 -20.62 22.89 -49.85
N VAL A 107 -20.09 22.76 -48.63
CA VAL A 107 -18.76 22.25 -48.30
C VAL A 107 -18.94 20.89 -47.66
N ASP A 108 -18.54 19.83 -48.38
CA ASP A 108 -18.87 18.47 -47.92
C ASP A 108 -17.90 17.90 -46.89
N THR A 109 -18.16 16.65 -46.45
CA THR A 109 -17.41 15.91 -45.45
C THR A 109 -15.92 15.93 -45.76
N GLN A 110 -15.13 16.38 -44.80
CA GLN A 110 -13.65 16.42 -44.88
C GLN A 110 -13.09 17.16 -46.08
N ALA A 111 -13.82 18.05 -46.70
CA ALA A 111 -13.40 18.72 -47.96
C ALA A 111 -12.02 19.40 -47.84
N LEU A 112 -11.74 20.04 -46.68
CA LEU A 112 -10.49 20.71 -46.36
C LEU A 112 -9.79 20.11 -45.09
N ASN A 113 -10.15 18.89 -44.70
CA ASN A 113 -9.60 18.28 -43.49
C ASN A 113 -8.08 18.22 -43.52
N GLY A 114 -7.40 18.69 -42.47
CA GLY A 114 -5.93 18.61 -42.38
C GLY A 114 -5.16 19.53 -43.33
N CYS A 115 -5.78 20.59 -43.85
CA CYS A 115 -5.08 21.69 -44.58
C CYS A 115 -4.31 22.54 -43.56
N ARG A 116 -3.18 22.01 -43.10
CA ARG A 116 -2.41 22.54 -41.93
C ARG A 116 -1.80 23.91 -42.16
N TYR A 117 -1.65 24.32 -43.41
CA TYR A 117 -1.05 25.60 -43.81
C TYR A 117 -2.09 26.65 -44.20
N LEU A 118 -3.38 26.28 -44.22
CA LEU A 118 -4.48 27.21 -44.52
C LEU A 118 -4.64 28.21 -43.35
N THR A 119 -4.38 29.48 -43.60
CA THR A 119 -4.41 30.56 -42.57
C THR A 119 -5.75 31.25 -42.46
N GLY A 120 -6.59 31.20 -43.49
CA GLY A 120 -7.91 31.79 -43.50
C GLY A 120 -8.74 31.27 -44.67
N ILE A 121 -10.06 31.36 -44.55
CA ILE A 121 -11.04 31.05 -45.60
C ILE A 121 -12.25 31.99 -45.46
N THR A 122 -12.74 32.48 -46.61
CA THR A 122 -13.96 33.29 -46.67
C THR A 122 -15.05 32.50 -47.42
N PHE A 123 -16.15 32.24 -46.73
CA PHE A 123 -17.32 31.59 -47.31
C PHE A 123 -18.24 32.62 -47.97
N PRO A 124 -18.71 32.39 -49.20
CA PRO A 124 -19.67 33.28 -49.85
C PRO A 124 -21.07 33.15 -49.21
N ASP A 125 -21.90 34.21 -49.41
CA ASP A 125 -23.24 34.32 -48.84
C ASP A 125 -24.24 33.22 -49.25
N GLY A 126 -23.89 32.35 -50.22
CA GLY A 126 -24.73 31.24 -50.69
C GLY A 126 -24.56 29.92 -49.89
N VAL A 127 -23.52 29.81 -49.07
CA VAL A 127 -23.19 28.54 -48.38
C VAL A 127 -24.25 28.21 -47.30
N LYS A 128 -24.85 27.03 -47.42
CA LYS A 128 -25.87 26.49 -46.49
C LYS A 128 -25.34 25.41 -45.59
N THR A 129 -24.38 24.60 -46.07
CA THR A 129 -23.89 23.41 -45.37
C THR A 129 -22.38 23.46 -45.20
N ILE A 130 -21.91 23.29 -43.94
CA ILE A 130 -20.54 22.95 -43.61
C ILE A 130 -20.57 21.50 -43.15
N GLY A 131 -19.95 20.58 -43.93
CA GLY A 131 -20.02 19.14 -43.72
C GLY A 131 -19.21 18.64 -42.50
N GLU A 132 -19.36 17.34 -42.19
CA GLU A 132 -18.61 16.68 -41.10
C GLU A 132 -17.10 16.83 -41.33
N GLN A 133 -16.34 17.25 -40.31
CA GLN A 133 -14.89 17.42 -40.35
C GLN A 133 -14.39 18.30 -41.51
N ALA A 134 -15.22 19.17 -42.06
CA ALA A 134 -14.90 19.91 -43.30
C ALA A 134 -13.58 20.68 -43.22
N LEU A 135 -13.26 21.30 -42.09
CA LEU A 135 -12.01 22.04 -41.81
C LEU A 135 -11.24 21.46 -40.58
N SER A 136 -11.56 20.22 -40.18
CA SER A 136 -10.86 19.63 -39.01
C SER A 136 -9.35 19.60 -39.25
N ASN A 137 -8.56 19.85 -38.18
CA ASN A 137 -7.09 19.86 -38.17
C ASN A 137 -6.46 20.90 -39.14
N CYS A 138 -7.13 21.99 -39.45
CA CYS A 138 -6.54 23.15 -40.12
C CYS A 138 -5.76 24.01 -39.10
N THR A 139 -4.60 23.49 -38.68
CA THR A 139 -3.86 23.99 -37.50
C THR A 139 -3.33 25.41 -37.58
N SER A 140 -3.24 25.99 -38.78
CA SER A 140 -2.84 27.40 -38.99
C SER A 140 -4.02 28.35 -39.24
N LEU A 141 -5.25 27.85 -39.23
CA LEU A 141 -6.46 28.66 -39.42
C LEU A 141 -6.67 29.57 -38.21
N THR A 142 -6.70 30.90 -38.43
CA THR A 142 -6.76 31.89 -37.36
C THR A 142 -8.16 32.45 -37.12
N SER A 143 -8.99 32.52 -38.14
CA SER A 143 -10.35 33.03 -38.05
C SER A 143 -11.28 32.42 -39.08
N VAL A 144 -12.56 32.31 -38.76
CA VAL A 144 -13.63 31.88 -39.66
C VAL A 144 -14.88 32.75 -39.44
N THR A 145 -15.45 33.21 -40.53
CA THR A 145 -16.78 33.87 -40.53
C THR A 145 -17.71 33.05 -41.40
N LEU A 146 -18.77 32.51 -40.79
CA LEU A 146 -19.81 31.78 -41.48
C LEU A 146 -20.88 32.76 -41.95
N PRO A 147 -21.35 32.68 -43.20
CA PRO A 147 -22.39 33.60 -43.76
C PRO A 147 -23.77 33.31 -43.13
N ALA A 148 -24.66 34.28 -43.21
CA ALA A 148 -26.01 34.19 -42.67
C ALA A 148 -26.90 33.09 -43.30
N SER A 149 -26.48 32.58 -44.46
CA SER A 149 -27.14 31.47 -45.19
C SER A 149 -26.88 30.07 -44.58
N VAL A 150 -25.89 29.92 -43.62
CA VAL A 150 -25.58 28.63 -43.05
C VAL A 150 -26.71 28.09 -42.19
N GLU A 151 -27.26 26.97 -42.60
CA GLU A 151 -28.35 26.27 -41.94
C GLU A 151 -27.81 25.11 -41.08
N THR A 152 -26.71 24.43 -41.52
CA THR A 152 -26.13 23.26 -40.82
C THR A 152 -24.62 23.30 -40.75
N ILE A 153 -24.12 22.92 -39.52
CA ILE A 153 -22.69 22.76 -39.25
C ILE A 153 -22.51 21.32 -38.76
N GLY A 154 -21.75 20.53 -39.56
CA GLY A 154 -21.54 19.12 -39.27
C GLY A 154 -20.60 18.86 -38.09
N ASP A 155 -20.60 17.62 -37.60
CA ASP A 155 -19.75 17.16 -36.51
C ASP A 155 -18.27 17.41 -36.83
N ARG A 156 -17.49 17.82 -35.79
CA ARG A 156 -16.04 18.05 -35.84
C ARG A 156 -15.60 19.01 -36.96
N ALA A 157 -16.49 19.89 -37.48
CA ALA A 157 -16.16 20.70 -38.66
C ALA A 157 -14.91 21.56 -38.46
N PHE A 158 -14.64 22.07 -37.25
CA PHE A 158 -13.43 22.84 -36.96
C PHE A 158 -12.51 22.14 -35.96
N MET A 159 -12.74 20.88 -35.55
CA MET A 159 -11.96 20.17 -34.56
C MET A 159 -10.44 20.24 -34.81
N GLY A 160 -9.67 20.63 -33.79
CA GLY A 160 -8.20 20.66 -33.86
C GLY A 160 -7.62 21.80 -34.68
N CYS A 161 -8.36 22.88 -34.89
CA CYS A 161 -7.85 24.14 -35.46
C CYS A 161 -7.14 24.95 -34.37
N THR A 162 -5.95 24.48 -33.96
CA THR A 162 -5.24 24.92 -32.74
C THR A 162 -4.91 26.43 -32.69
N MET A 163 -4.82 27.10 -33.84
CA MET A 163 -4.58 28.56 -33.95
C MET A 163 -5.87 29.37 -34.14
N LEU A 164 -7.05 28.72 -34.13
CA LEU A 164 -8.34 29.40 -34.37
C LEU A 164 -8.69 30.28 -33.19
N ALA A 165 -8.55 31.59 -33.36
CA ALA A 165 -8.77 32.58 -32.30
C ALA A 165 -10.16 33.26 -32.37
N SER A 166 -10.79 33.23 -33.51
CA SER A 166 -12.09 33.90 -33.72
C SER A 166 -13.01 33.12 -34.68
N VAL A 167 -14.24 32.91 -34.25
CA VAL A 167 -15.30 32.28 -35.07
C VAL A 167 -16.55 33.13 -34.95
N THR A 168 -17.19 33.42 -36.10
CA THR A 168 -18.51 34.03 -36.13
C THR A 168 -19.53 33.01 -36.65
N ILE A 169 -20.52 32.66 -35.82
CA ILE A 169 -21.63 31.77 -36.20
C ILE A 169 -22.88 32.63 -36.36
N PRO A 170 -23.59 32.53 -37.48
CA PRO A 170 -24.81 33.32 -37.72
C PRO A 170 -26.01 32.80 -36.90
N GLU A 171 -27.04 33.60 -36.80
CA GLU A 171 -28.36 33.12 -36.36
C GLU A 171 -28.93 32.15 -37.40
N GLY A 172 -29.57 31.07 -36.93
CA GLY A 172 -30.19 30.08 -37.80
C GLY A 172 -29.97 28.66 -37.34
N PRO A 173 -28.69 28.20 -37.12
CA PRO A 173 -28.43 26.89 -36.56
C PRO A 173 -29.04 26.71 -35.19
N THR A 174 -29.78 25.62 -34.97
CA THR A 174 -30.33 25.25 -33.65
C THR A 174 -29.41 24.29 -32.87
N HIS A 175 -28.40 23.74 -33.55
CA HIS A 175 -27.42 22.85 -33.05
C HIS A 175 -26.02 23.20 -33.60
N LEU A 176 -24.99 22.94 -32.80
CA LEU A 176 -23.61 22.95 -33.24
C LEU A 176 -23.16 21.46 -33.29
N GLY A 177 -22.44 21.05 -34.32
CA GLY A 177 -22.04 19.64 -34.46
C GLY A 177 -21.23 19.13 -33.25
N THR A 178 -21.32 17.84 -32.98
CA THR A 178 -20.54 17.20 -31.89
C THR A 178 -19.04 17.40 -32.11
N ASN A 179 -18.28 17.67 -31.04
CA ASN A 179 -16.83 17.96 -31.07
C ASN A 179 -16.48 19.16 -32.00
N LEU A 180 -17.36 20.10 -32.22
CA LEU A 180 -17.17 21.15 -33.24
C LEU A 180 -15.85 21.88 -33.09
N PHE A 181 -15.52 22.38 -31.88
CA PHE A 181 -14.31 23.14 -31.56
C PHE A 181 -13.36 22.37 -30.64
N ARG A 182 -13.44 21.06 -30.61
CA ARG A 182 -12.58 20.24 -29.73
C ARG A 182 -11.12 20.43 -30.10
N GLY A 183 -10.32 20.87 -29.10
CA GLY A 183 -8.87 21.05 -29.24
C GLY A 183 -8.45 22.37 -29.86
N ASP A 184 -9.34 23.38 -29.91
CA ASP A 184 -9.06 24.72 -30.43
C ASP A 184 -8.56 25.62 -29.29
N TRP A 185 -7.25 25.55 -29.03
CA TRP A 185 -6.61 26.15 -27.83
C TRP A 185 -6.62 27.67 -27.81
N GLU A 186 -6.56 28.33 -28.99
CA GLU A 186 -6.54 29.78 -29.10
C GLU A 186 -7.93 30.42 -29.08
N LEU A 187 -9.03 29.62 -29.18
CA LEU A 187 -10.40 30.14 -29.11
C LEU A 187 -10.75 30.46 -27.67
N LYS A 188 -10.57 31.74 -27.27
CA LYS A 188 -10.75 32.17 -25.88
C LYS A 188 -12.17 32.61 -25.56
N SER A 189 -12.92 33.04 -26.54
CA SER A 189 -14.34 33.41 -26.41
C SER A 189 -15.06 33.23 -27.73
N ILE A 190 -16.36 33.03 -27.67
CA ILE A 190 -17.23 32.94 -28.84
C ILE A 190 -18.60 33.48 -28.49
N LEU A 191 -19.21 34.19 -29.44
CA LEU A 191 -20.60 34.58 -29.33
C LEU A 191 -21.47 33.46 -29.93
N LEU A 192 -22.38 32.92 -29.13
CA LEU A 192 -23.29 31.86 -29.55
C LEU A 192 -24.60 32.47 -30.08
N PRO A 193 -25.18 31.94 -31.17
CA PRO A 193 -26.45 32.40 -31.71
C PRO A 193 -27.61 32.11 -30.75
N GLN A 194 -28.58 33.01 -30.70
CA GLN A 194 -29.77 32.87 -29.84
C GLN A 194 -30.75 31.79 -30.34
N SER A 195 -30.54 31.27 -31.55
CA SER A 195 -31.30 30.17 -32.12
C SER A 195 -30.95 28.78 -31.52
N LEU A 196 -29.85 28.68 -30.79
CA LEU A 196 -29.43 27.40 -30.20
C LEU A 196 -30.41 26.92 -29.13
N THR A 197 -30.74 25.62 -29.20
CA THR A 197 -31.57 24.91 -28.23
C THR A 197 -30.81 23.94 -27.34
N GLN A 198 -29.58 23.55 -27.79
CA GLN A 198 -28.67 22.72 -27.02
C GLN A 198 -27.19 23.02 -27.34
N LEU A 199 -26.31 22.67 -26.42
CA LEU A 199 -24.89 22.53 -26.65
C LEU A 199 -24.58 21.05 -26.81
N ASP A 200 -24.06 20.68 -27.99
CA ASP A 200 -23.85 19.26 -28.35
C ASP A 200 -22.65 18.64 -27.62
N GLU A 201 -22.51 17.31 -27.72
CA GLU A 201 -21.45 16.56 -27.07
C GLU A 201 -20.07 17.09 -27.44
N SER A 202 -19.22 17.38 -26.43
CA SER A 202 -17.82 17.76 -26.58
C SER A 202 -17.60 18.99 -27.46
N VAL A 203 -18.59 19.84 -27.63
CA VAL A 203 -18.54 20.99 -28.58
C VAL A 203 -17.35 21.90 -28.30
N PHE A 204 -17.00 22.17 -27.02
CA PHE A 204 -15.84 22.96 -26.57
C PHE A 204 -14.85 22.11 -25.73
N SER A 205 -14.83 20.80 -25.91
CA SER A 205 -13.92 19.94 -25.16
C SER A 205 -12.45 20.24 -25.50
N SER A 206 -11.62 20.41 -24.48
CA SER A 206 -10.19 20.76 -24.63
C SER A 206 -10.00 22.04 -25.49
N CYS A 207 -10.94 22.96 -25.44
CA CYS A 207 -10.91 24.24 -26.12
C CYS A 207 -10.38 25.33 -25.21
N GLY A 208 -9.81 26.39 -25.76
CA GLY A 208 -9.25 27.49 -24.99
C GLY A 208 -10.27 28.46 -24.36
N ILE A 209 -11.60 28.23 -24.53
CA ILE A 209 -12.67 29.09 -24.03
C ILE A 209 -12.47 29.38 -22.54
N GLU A 210 -12.34 30.66 -22.20
CA GLU A 210 -12.21 31.19 -20.83
C GLU A 210 -13.54 31.75 -20.31
N THR A 211 -14.33 32.33 -21.18
CA THR A 211 -15.67 32.90 -20.88
C THR A 211 -16.62 32.64 -22.04
N ILE A 212 -17.88 32.35 -21.74
CA ILE A 212 -18.95 32.13 -22.71
C ILE A 212 -20.31 32.48 -22.09
N THR A 213 -21.19 33.09 -22.90
CA THR A 213 -22.59 33.27 -22.53
C THR A 213 -23.41 32.19 -23.22
N ILE A 214 -24.09 31.35 -22.44
CA ILE A 214 -25.03 30.35 -22.95
C ILE A 214 -26.34 31.03 -23.24
N PRO A 215 -26.94 30.90 -24.42
CA PRO A 215 -28.24 31.49 -24.74
C PRO A 215 -29.38 30.96 -23.87
N ASP A 216 -30.37 31.80 -23.55
CA ASP A 216 -31.51 31.43 -22.67
C ASP A 216 -32.39 30.30 -23.24
N ASN A 217 -32.38 30.11 -24.55
CA ASN A 217 -33.13 29.06 -25.26
C ASN A 217 -32.48 27.67 -25.11
N VAL A 218 -31.27 27.60 -24.60
CA VAL A 218 -30.57 26.31 -24.41
C VAL A 218 -31.20 25.54 -23.25
N THR A 219 -31.67 24.33 -23.54
CA THR A 219 -32.29 23.44 -22.56
C THR A 219 -31.38 22.26 -22.15
N VAL A 220 -30.41 21.92 -22.97
CA VAL A 220 -29.49 20.78 -22.77
C VAL A 220 -28.04 21.20 -22.94
N ILE A 221 -27.20 20.88 -21.94
CA ILE A 221 -25.75 20.95 -22.07
C ILE A 221 -25.25 19.50 -22.20
N GLY A 222 -24.72 19.15 -23.37
CA GLY A 222 -24.35 17.80 -23.76
C GLY A 222 -23.17 17.22 -22.96
N ASN A 223 -22.93 15.92 -23.13
CA ASN A 223 -21.80 15.25 -22.50
C ASN A 223 -20.49 15.94 -22.87
N LYS A 224 -19.63 16.18 -21.88
CA LYS A 224 -18.29 16.78 -22.08
C LYS A 224 -18.30 18.12 -22.84
N ALA A 225 -19.42 18.86 -22.86
CA ALA A 225 -19.53 20.08 -23.66
C ALA A 225 -18.34 21.04 -23.44
N PHE A 226 -17.88 21.21 -22.20
CA PHE A 226 -16.71 22.03 -21.82
C PHE A 226 -15.57 21.23 -21.16
N PHE A 227 -15.54 19.92 -21.35
CA PHE A 227 -14.53 19.05 -20.72
C PHE A 227 -13.11 19.54 -21.01
N ALA A 228 -12.31 19.75 -19.94
CA ALA A 228 -10.92 20.21 -20.03
C ALA A 228 -10.74 21.53 -20.81
N SER A 229 -11.73 22.39 -20.82
CA SER A 229 -11.63 23.73 -21.39
C SER A 229 -11.00 24.73 -20.43
N GLY A 230 -10.62 25.91 -20.94
CA GLY A 230 -10.05 27.02 -20.15
C GLY A 230 -11.07 27.78 -19.28
N LEU A 231 -12.34 27.33 -19.22
CA LEU A 231 -13.47 28.05 -18.63
C LEU A 231 -13.25 28.40 -17.15
N THR A 232 -13.28 29.70 -16.84
CA THR A 232 -13.04 30.21 -15.48
C THR A 232 -14.31 30.69 -14.78
N ASP A 233 -15.36 31.03 -15.53
CA ASP A 233 -16.64 31.46 -15.02
C ASP A 233 -17.76 31.01 -15.96
N ILE A 234 -18.95 30.70 -15.40
CA ILE A 234 -20.14 30.30 -16.16
C ILE A 234 -21.41 30.64 -15.42
N SER A 235 -22.35 31.23 -16.15
CA SER A 235 -23.74 31.31 -15.75
C SER A 235 -24.57 30.26 -16.48
N ILE A 236 -25.15 29.32 -15.75
CA ILE A 236 -26.08 28.32 -16.33
C ILE A 236 -27.48 28.94 -16.40
N PRO A 237 -28.05 29.15 -17.60
CA PRO A 237 -29.36 29.78 -17.74
C PRO A 237 -30.49 28.98 -17.08
N ALA A 238 -31.51 29.67 -16.62
CA ALA A 238 -32.71 29.02 -16.06
C ALA A 238 -33.53 28.20 -17.08
N GLY A 239 -33.23 28.31 -18.38
CA GLY A 239 -33.79 27.43 -19.42
C GLY A 239 -33.21 26.00 -19.41
N VAL A 240 -32.01 25.80 -18.85
CA VAL A 240 -31.35 24.48 -18.86
C VAL A 240 -32.07 23.53 -17.91
N THR A 241 -32.43 22.36 -18.44
CA THR A 241 -33.05 21.24 -17.69
C THR A 241 -32.18 19.99 -17.57
N ASP A 242 -31.20 19.84 -18.45
CA ASP A 242 -30.36 18.66 -18.55
C ASP A 242 -28.88 19.03 -18.69
N ILE A 243 -28.03 18.44 -17.86
CA ILE A 243 -26.58 18.59 -17.93
C ILE A 243 -25.99 17.18 -18.07
N GLY A 244 -25.22 16.96 -19.14
CA GLY A 244 -24.62 15.67 -19.47
C GLY A 244 -23.40 15.26 -18.62
N ASP A 245 -22.94 14.05 -18.85
CA ASP A 245 -21.76 13.49 -18.15
C ASP A 245 -20.52 14.34 -18.44
N ARG A 246 -19.79 14.69 -17.36
CA ARG A 246 -18.52 15.45 -17.43
C ARG A 246 -18.64 16.78 -18.16
N ALA A 247 -19.81 17.41 -18.20
CA ALA A 247 -20.04 18.60 -19.01
C ALA A 247 -19.05 19.73 -18.73
N PHE A 248 -18.64 19.94 -17.48
CA PHE A 248 -17.68 20.95 -17.02
C PHE A 248 -16.46 20.36 -16.32
N SER A 249 -16.24 19.03 -16.41
CA SER A 249 -15.11 18.38 -15.74
C SER A 249 -13.77 18.89 -16.26
N GLN A 250 -12.79 19.05 -15.37
CA GLN A 250 -11.43 19.54 -15.67
C GLN A 250 -11.41 20.99 -16.21
N THR A 251 -12.40 21.79 -15.89
CA THR A 251 -12.38 23.24 -16.18
C THR A 251 -11.67 24.01 -15.07
N ARG A 252 -11.43 25.30 -15.30
CA ARG A 252 -10.81 26.22 -14.34
C ARG A 252 -11.83 27.10 -13.63
N LEU A 253 -13.09 26.65 -13.52
CA LEU A 253 -14.14 27.37 -12.81
C LEU A 253 -13.73 27.65 -11.38
N THR A 254 -13.95 28.87 -10.91
CA THR A 254 -13.69 29.29 -9.53
C THR A 254 -14.94 29.23 -8.67
N SER A 255 -16.11 29.35 -9.25
CA SER A 255 -17.41 29.24 -8.60
C SER A 255 -18.44 28.66 -9.55
N VAL A 256 -19.51 28.05 -8.98
CA VAL A 256 -20.64 27.58 -9.76
C VAL A 256 -21.94 27.72 -8.98
N THR A 257 -23.01 28.19 -9.66
CA THR A 257 -24.39 28.10 -9.16
C THR A 257 -25.19 27.18 -10.08
N VAL A 258 -25.69 26.07 -9.52
CA VAL A 258 -26.56 25.13 -10.24
C VAL A 258 -28.01 25.51 -10.04
N PRO A 259 -28.76 25.87 -11.12
CA PRO A 259 -30.12 26.34 -10.99
C PRO A 259 -31.13 25.22 -10.66
N ALA A 260 -32.24 25.59 -10.02
CA ALA A 260 -33.31 24.67 -9.62
C ALA A 260 -34.03 23.98 -10.79
N THR A 261 -33.85 24.47 -11.99
CA THR A 261 -34.52 23.96 -13.20
C THR A 261 -33.96 22.65 -13.70
N ILE A 262 -32.73 22.26 -13.26
CA ILE A 262 -32.08 21.02 -13.69
C ILE A 262 -32.89 19.82 -13.18
N ARG A 263 -33.32 18.97 -14.08
CA ARG A 263 -34.08 17.73 -13.85
C ARG A 263 -33.22 16.46 -14.02
N SER A 264 -32.24 16.56 -14.92
CA SER A 264 -31.34 15.45 -15.24
C SER A 264 -29.91 15.89 -15.04
N PHE A 265 -29.23 15.18 -14.16
CA PHE A 265 -27.79 15.33 -13.90
C PHE A 265 -27.02 14.15 -14.45
N GLY A 266 -26.06 14.40 -15.31
CA GLY A 266 -25.01 13.45 -15.65
C GLY A 266 -24.07 13.17 -14.49
N LYS A 267 -23.09 12.30 -14.72
CA LYS A 267 -22.06 11.95 -13.75
C LYS A 267 -20.82 12.83 -13.93
N TYR A 268 -20.11 13.11 -12.82
CA TYR A 268 -18.82 13.81 -12.85
C TYR A 268 -18.89 15.21 -13.48
N ILE A 269 -19.99 15.91 -13.32
CA ILE A 269 -20.27 17.15 -14.03
C ILE A 269 -19.17 18.20 -13.86
N PHE A 270 -18.74 18.46 -12.62
CA PHE A 270 -17.68 19.40 -12.24
C PHE A 270 -16.44 18.69 -11.69
N SER A 271 -16.27 17.38 -11.95
CA SER A 271 -15.13 16.65 -11.40
C SER A 271 -13.78 17.23 -11.86
N GLU A 272 -12.79 17.21 -10.98
CA GLU A 272 -11.43 17.69 -11.27
C GLU A 272 -11.34 19.18 -11.64
N CYS A 273 -12.33 19.98 -11.22
CA CYS A 273 -12.25 21.45 -11.29
C CYS A 273 -11.43 21.95 -10.10
N VAL A 274 -10.11 21.85 -10.25
CA VAL A 274 -9.17 22.11 -9.13
C VAL A 274 -9.16 23.57 -8.63
N ASP A 275 -9.60 24.53 -9.46
CA ASP A 275 -9.70 25.95 -9.11
C ASP A 275 -11.08 26.30 -8.47
N LEU A 276 -12.01 25.33 -8.35
CA LEU A 276 -13.37 25.58 -7.84
C LEU A 276 -13.36 25.74 -6.31
N HIS A 277 -13.75 26.93 -5.81
CA HIS A 277 -13.78 27.25 -4.37
C HIS A 277 -15.19 27.20 -3.80
N THR A 278 -16.19 27.59 -4.59
CA THR A 278 -17.57 27.73 -4.11
C THR A 278 -18.55 27.04 -5.04
N ALA A 279 -19.46 26.24 -4.47
CA ALA A 279 -20.55 25.60 -5.20
C ALA A 279 -21.89 25.86 -4.50
N VAL A 280 -22.86 26.37 -5.22
CA VAL A 280 -24.23 26.62 -4.73
C VAL A 280 -25.23 25.79 -5.52
N LEU A 281 -25.96 24.91 -4.84
CA LEU A 281 -27.08 24.16 -5.43
C LEU A 281 -28.38 24.83 -5.00
N ALA A 282 -29.18 25.27 -5.98
CA ALA A 282 -30.42 26.00 -5.70
C ALA A 282 -31.51 25.12 -5.08
N GLU A 283 -32.42 25.74 -4.32
CA GLU A 283 -33.58 25.05 -3.73
C GLU A 283 -34.44 24.40 -4.84
N GLY A 284 -34.86 23.14 -4.59
CA GLY A 284 -35.57 22.30 -5.57
C GLY A 284 -34.73 21.16 -6.12
N ILE A 285 -33.37 21.21 -5.98
CA ILE A 285 -32.51 20.11 -6.29
C ILE A 285 -32.65 19.06 -5.18
N THR A 286 -32.89 17.81 -5.56
CA THR A 286 -33.12 16.68 -4.60
C THR A 286 -31.97 15.72 -4.48
N ARG A 287 -30.98 15.79 -5.37
CA ARG A 287 -29.84 14.88 -5.39
C ARG A 287 -28.56 15.56 -5.90
N VAL A 288 -27.44 15.33 -5.22
CA VAL A 288 -26.10 15.54 -5.80
C VAL A 288 -25.73 14.29 -6.59
N SER A 289 -25.38 14.42 -7.86
CA SER A 289 -25.11 13.28 -8.74
C SER A 289 -23.77 12.60 -8.49
N ASP A 290 -23.55 11.41 -9.10
CA ASP A 290 -22.34 10.61 -8.97
C ASP A 290 -21.10 11.42 -9.38
N GLY A 291 -20.14 11.58 -8.46
CA GLY A 291 -18.88 12.28 -8.67
C GLY A 291 -19.01 13.74 -9.06
N MET A 292 -20.12 14.41 -8.73
CA MET A 292 -20.41 15.78 -9.22
C MET A 292 -19.23 16.73 -9.00
N PHE A 293 -18.60 16.71 -7.82
CA PHE A 293 -17.46 17.55 -7.44
C PHE A 293 -16.21 16.72 -7.10
N ARG A 294 -16.13 15.51 -7.62
CA ARG A 294 -15.00 14.65 -7.32
C ARG A 294 -13.68 15.31 -7.70
N ASP A 295 -12.69 15.24 -6.80
CA ASP A 295 -11.32 15.79 -6.98
C ASP A 295 -11.31 17.32 -7.26
N CYS A 296 -12.32 18.07 -6.77
CA CYS A 296 -12.29 19.53 -6.69
C CYS A 296 -11.49 19.94 -5.45
N THR A 297 -10.17 19.89 -5.55
CA THR A 297 -9.26 20.00 -4.40
C THR A 297 -9.39 21.29 -3.61
N ASN A 298 -9.70 22.42 -4.25
CA ASN A 298 -9.84 23.73 -3.61
C ASN A 298 -11.30 24.05 -3.22
N LEU A 299 -12.24 23.11 -3.35
CA LEU A 299 -13.65 23.36 -2.99
C LEU A 299 -13.80 23.44 -1.47
N ALA A 300 -14.00 24.67 -0.96
CA ALA A 300 -14.12 24.96 0.45
C ALA A 300 -15.59 25.20 0.88
N ASP A 301 -16.36 25.90 0.06
CA ASP A 301 -17.70 26.33 0.40
C ASP A 301 -18.76 25.63 -0.46
N VAL A 302 -19.63 24.85 0.17
CA VAL A 302 -20.75 24.18 -0.50
C VAL A 302 -22.07 24.55 0.16
N THR A 303 -22.98 25.16 -0.61
CA THR A 303 -24.35 25.40 -0.17
C THR A 303 -25.29 24.35 -0.74
N LEU A 304 -25.89 23.55 0.13
CA LEU A 304 -26.86 22.50 -0.22
C LEU A 304 -28.30 22.95 0.03
N PRO A 305 -29.25 22.60 -0.86
CA PRO A 305 -30.66 22.98 -0.70
C PRO A 305 -31.36 22.16 0.38
N GLN A 306 -32.34 22.74 1.07
CA GLN A 306 -33.15 22.02 2.07
C GLN A 306 -34.04 20.92 1.46
N THR A 307 -34.18 20.89 0.14
CA THR A 307 -34.90 19.85 -0.61
C THR A 307 -34.05 18.61 -0.91
N LEU A 308 -32.74 18.61 -0.55
CA LEU A 308 -31.82 17.52 -0.87
C LEU A 308 -32.15 16.26 -0.08
N THR A 309 -32.29 15.12 -0.75
CA THR A 309 -32.61 13.81 -0.14
C THR A 309 -31.48 12.82 -0.26
N ALA A 310 -30.53 13.01 -1.18
CA ALA A 310 -29.44 12.09 -1.41
C ALA A 310 -28.16 12.77 -1.93
N ILE A 311 -27.02 12.32 -1.42
CA ILE A 311 -25.69 12.61 -1.96
C ILE A 311 -25.17 11.29 -2.55
N ALA A 312 -24.90 11.30 -3.86
CA ALA A 312 -24.56 10.07 -4.58
C ALA A 312 -23.10 9.66 -4.41
N GLN A 313 -22.73 8.57 -5.07
CA GLN A 313 -21.38 8.00 -5.01
C GLN A 313 -20.32 9.03 -5.42
N GLN A 314 -19.22 9.13 -4.62
CA GLN A 314 -18.05 9.98 -4.86
C GLN A 314 -18.37 11.48 -5.06
N ALA A 315 -19.53 11.96 -4.62
CA ALA A 315 -20.00 13.31 -4.93
C ALA A 315 -19.02 14.42 -4.55
N PHE A 316 -18.32 14.28 -3.40
CA PHE A 316 -17.31 15.19 -2.89
C PHE A 316 -15.95 14.49 -2.60
N SER A 317 -15.76 13.27 -3.14
CA SER A 317 -14.52 12.54 -2.92
C SER A 317 -13.33 13.35 -3.41
N GLY A 318 -12.27 13.49 -2.56
CA GLY A 318 -11.03 14.20 -2.91
C GLY A 318 -11.14 15.74 -2.88
N CYS A 319 -12.21 16.32 -2.31
CA CYS A 319 -12.30 17.75 -2.04
C CYS A 319 -11.49 18.08 -0.78
N THR A 320 -10.17 18.32 -0.94
CA THR A 320 -9.25 18.44 0.20
C THR A 320 -9.39 19.73 0.99
N ASP A 321 -9.91 20.82 0.42
CA ASP A 321 -10.15 22.07 1.15
C ASP A 321 -11.55 22.13 1.80
N LEU A 322 -12.36 21.06 1.65
CA LEU A 322 -13.68 20.99 2.26
C LEU A 322 -13.55 20.58 3.74
N GLU A 323 -13.51 21.59 4.62
CA GLU A 323 -13.39 21.42 6.08
C GLU A 323 -14.73 21.32 6.79
N HIS A 324 -15.78 21.88 6.21
CA HIS A 324 -17.13 21.94 6.78
C HIS A 324 -18.19 21.74 5.71
N ILE A 325 -19.27 21.02 6.03
CA ILE A 325 -20.46 20.91 5.19
C ILE A 325 -21.72 20.84 6.03
N ALA A 326 -22.69 21.70 5.73
CA ALA A 326 -24.01 21.69 6.38
C ALA A 326 -24.94 20.71 5.64
N LEU A 327 -25.19 19.54 6.22
CA LEU A 327 -26.09 18.52 5.65
C LEU A 327 -27.55 18.86 6.00
N PRO A 328 -28.45 19.02 5.01
CA PRO A 328 -29.88 19.26 5.27
C PRO A 328 -30.53 18.06 5.98
N GLU A 329 -31.49 18.35 6.87
CA GLU A 329 -32.25 17.32 7.63
C GLU A 329 -33.02 16.34 6.74
N THR A 330 -33.30 16.73 5.50
CA THR A 330 -33.94 15.86 4.50
C THR A 330 -33.01 14.86 3.82
N THR A 331 -31.68 15.04 3.97
CA THR A 331 -30.69 14.18 3.32
C THR A 331 -30.54 12.88 4.11
N VAL A 332 -31.06 11.78 3.58
CA VAL A 332 -31.14 10.48 4.27
C VAL A 332 -30.31 9.36 3.64
N LYS A 333 -29.69 9.61 2.48
CA LYS A 333 -28.90 8.60 1.73
C LYS A 333 -27.57 9.15 1.26
N TYR A 334 -26.51 8.41 1.55
CA TYR A 334 -25.13 8.75 1.16
C TYR A 334 -24.52 7.59 0.39
N GLY A 335 -24.15 7.85 -0.86
CA GLY A 335 -23.55 6.87 -1.75
C GLY A 335 -22.09 6.52 -1.38
N ALA A 336 -21.57 5.50 -2.03
CA ALA A 336 -20.21 5.05 -1.75
C ALA A 336 -19.16 6.16 -1.92
N CYS A 337 -18.21 6.27 -0.99
CA CYS A 337 -17.13 7.25 -1.00
C CYS A 337 -17.60 8.72 -1.15
N ALA A 338 -18.81 9.06 -0.68
CA ALA A 338 -19.40 10.39 -0.92
C ALA A 338 -18.51 11.53 -0.42
N PHE A 339 -17.80 11.35 0.69
CA PHE A 339 -16.87 12.31 1.30
C PHE A 339 -15.45 11.77 1.46
N SER A 340 -15.12 10.65 0.82
CA SER A 340 -13.80 10.02 0.95
C SER A 340 -12.67 11.00 0.59
N GLY A 341 -11.65 11.10 1.47
CA GLY A 341 -10.49 11.95 1.22
C GLY A 341 -10.73 13.45 1.37
N THR A 342 -11.82 13.87 2.02
CA THR A 342 -12.04 15.27 2.39
C THR A 342 -11.39 15.62 3.72
N TYR A 343 -11.23 16.92 4.02
CA TYR A 343 -10.67 17.41 5.29
C TYR A 343 -11.78 17.85 6.27
N LEU A 344 -12.99 17.25 6.17
CA LEU A 344 -14.08 17.53 7.09
C LEU A 344 -13.67 17.20 8.54
N THR A 345 -13.76 18.21 9.40
CA THR A 345 -13.44 18.10 10.83
C THR A 345 -14.63 17.70 11.68
N ASP A 346 -15.85 18.05 11.26
CA ASP A 346 -17.12 17.75 11.92
C ASP A 346 -18.16 17.36 10.85
N VAL A 347 -18.66 16.13 10.93
CA VAL A 347 -19.72 15.62 10.05
C VAL A 347 -20.91 15.22 10.91
N ARG A 348 -22.04 15.90 10.71
CA ARG A 348 -23.29 15.61 11.42
C ARG A 348 -24.33 15.06 10.45
N PHE A 349 -24.51 13.76 10.47
CA PHE A 349 -25.57 13.13 9.71
C PHE A 349 -26.94 13.41 10.37
N PRO A 350 -27.96 13.79 9.59
CA PRO A 350 -29.33 13.95 10.09
C PRO A 350 -29.85 12.69 10.79
N ALA A 351 -30.70 12.86 11.81
CA ALA A 351 -31.26 11.72 12.54
C ALA A 351 -32.10 10.76 11.66
N GLY A 352 -32.63 11.25 10.54
CA GLY A 352 -33.35 10.46 9.53
C GLY A 352 -32.47 9.67 8.57
N THR A 353 -31.14 9.71 8.72
CA THR A 353 -30.22 8.97 7.84
C THR A 353 -30.53 7.48 7.87
N SER A 354 -30.79 6.93 6.67
CA SER A 354 -31.22 5.52 6.52
C SER A 354 -30.21 4.68 5.75
N TYR A 355 -29.20 5.28 5.14
CA TYR A 355 -28.20 4.57 4.35
C TYR A 355 -26.87 5.34 4.29
N LEU A 356 -25.81 4.68 4.75
CA LEU A 356 -24.42 5.05 4.53
C LEU A 356 -23.76 3.98 3.67
N GLY A 357 -23.33 4.36 2.47
CA GLY A 357 -22.69 3.47 1.51
C GLY A 357 -21.27 3.09 1.91
N LYS A 358 -20.65 2.24 1.10
CA LYS A 358 -19.26 1.82 1.25
C LYS A 358 -18.33 3.04 1.30
N GLY A 359 -17.43 3.13 2.30
CA GLY A 359 -16.37 4.13 2.38
C GLY A 359 -16.82 5.59 2.41
N VAL A 360 -18.05 5.89 2.89
CA VAL A 360 -18.59 7.28 2.85
C VAL A 360 -17.63 8.28 3.46
N LEU A 361 -16.95 7.93 4.52
CA LEU A 361 -15.99 8.76 5.26
C LEU A 361 -14.58 8.17 5.24
N SER A 362 -14.22 7.36 4.24
CA SER A 362 -12.88 6.75 4.20
C SER A 362 -11.77 7.75 3.87
N ASN A 363 -10.57 7.51 4.39
CA ASN A 363 -9.38 8.34 4.15
C ASN A 363 -9.54 9.81 4.55
N MET A 364 -10.19 10.06 5.70
CA MET A 364 -10.39 11.38 6.28
C MET A 364 -9.17 11.76 7.13
N PRO A 365 -8.26 12.62 6.66
CA PRO A 365 -6.96 12.82 7.32
C PRO A 365 -7.03 13.60 8.63
N VAL A 366 -8.14 14.26 8.94
CA VAL A 366 -8.28 15.14 10.11
C VAL A 366 -9.48 14.81 11.01
N LEU A 367 -10.35 13.88 10.61
CA LEU A 367 -11.53 13.50 11.39
C LEU A 367 -11.11 12.79 12.67
N GLN A 368 -11.41 13.38 13.84
CA GLN A 368 -11.01 12.81 15.12
C GLN A 368 -12.16 12.14 15.88
N GLN A 369 -13.39 12.56 15.66
CA GLN A 369 -14.56 12.04 16.35
C GLN A 369 -15.80 12.08 15.48
N ILE A 370 -16.71 11.13 15.68
CA ILE A 370 -18.00 11.12 14.99
C ILE A 370 -19.05 10.36 15.78
N THR A 371 -20.32 10.84 15.71
CA THR A 371 -21.50 10.13 16.20
C THR A 371 -22.36 9.71 15.01
N LEU A 372 -22.61 8.42 14.85
CA LEU A 372 -23.51 7.90 13.82
C LEU A 372 -24.97 7.96 14.30
N PRO A 373 -25.93 8.19 13.40
CA PRO A 373 -27.35 8.24 13.76
C PRO A 373 -27.89 6.91 14.29
N ASP A 374 -28.66 6.94 15.38
CA ASP A 374 -29.22 5.75 16.05
C ASP A 374 -30.21 4.93 15.18
N GLY A 375 -30.73 5.49 14.11
CA GLY A 375 -31.65 4.80 13.20
C GLY A 375 -30.98 3.75 12.28
N LEU A 376 -29.66 3.70 12.27
CA LEU A 376 -28.93 2.76 11.41
C LEU A 376 -28.80 1.39 12.07
N THR A 377 -29.20 0.32 11.35
CA THR A 377 -29.00 -1.07 11.74
C THR A 377 -27.85 -1.73 11.00
N SER A 378 -27.38 -1.12 9.92
CA SER A 378 -26.23 -1.54 9.13
C SER A 378 -25.59 -0.33 8.44
N VAL A 379 -24.31 -0.42 8.16
CA VAL A 379 -23.54 0.58 7.40
C VAL A 379 -22.70 -0.14 6.32
N GLY A 380 -22.32 0.59 5.27
CA GLY A 380 -21.47 0.04 4.21
C GLY A 380 -20.08 -0.34 4.72
N ALA A 381 -19.43 -1.26 4.04
CA ALA A 381 -18.03 -1.62 4.29
C ALA A 381 -17.10 -0.40 4.18
N GLU A 382 -15.90 -0.48 4.81
CA GLU A 382 -14.85 0.55 4.67
C GLU A 382 -15.28 1.95 5.16
N LEU A 383 -16.28 2.09 6.03
CA LEU A 383 -16.88 3.38 6.39
C LEU A 383 -15.83 4.41 6.83
N PHE A 384 -14.86 4.01 7.64
CA PHE A 384 -13.75 4.82 8.17
C PHE A 384 -12.38 4.29 7.75
N LEU A 385 -12.31 3.55 6.64
CA LEU A 385 -11.05 2.97 6.17
C LEU A 385 -9.95 4.03 6.04
N GLY A 386 -8.84 3.86 6.77
CA GLY A 386 -7.67 4.73 6.65
C GLY A 386 -7.77 6.06 7.39
N ASP A 387 -8.72 6.23 8.30
CA ASP A 387 -8.91 7.44 9.11
C ASP A 387 -7.94 7.43 10.29
N LYS A 388 -6.71 7.81 10.01
CA LYS A 388 -5.58 7.68 10.96
C LYS A 388 -5.70 8.51 12.22
N GLU A 389 -6.43 9.63 12.16
CA GLU A 389 -6.63 10.55 13.29
C GLU A 389 -7.92 10.27 14.09
N LEU A 390 -8.74 9.29 13.66
CA LEU A 390 -10.01 8.95 14.31
C LEU A 390 -9.77 8.30 15.67
N LYS A 391 -10.24 8.95 16.74
CA LYS A 391 -10.04 8.56 18.13
C LYS A 391 -11.31 8.03 18.79
N GLU A 392 -12.46 8.61 18.44
CA GLU A 392 -13.74 8.35 19.10
C GLU A 392 -14.86 8.17 18.08
N VAL A 393 -15.61 7.08 18.20
CA VAL A 393 -16.78 6.80 17.36
C VAL A 393 -17.93 6.32 18.23
N THR A 394 -19.06 7.03 18.17
CA THR A 394 -20.31 6.54 18.76
C THR A 394 -21.11 5.77 17.70
N LEU A 395 -21.28 4.47 17.94
CA LEU A 395 -22.02 3.57 17.05
C LEU A 395 -23.52 3.60 17.34
N PRO A 396 -24.40 3.37 16.33
CA PRO A 396 -25.84 3.26 16.54
C PRO A 396 -26.18 2.04 17.40
N SER A 397 -27.07 2.23 18.37
CA SER A 397 -27.48 1.15 19.33
C SER A 397 -28.13 -0.06 18.67
N GLY A 398 -28.65 0.09 17.44
CA GLY A 398 -29.26 -0.98 16.64
C GLY A 398 -28.35 -1.68 15.66
N LEU A 399 -27.03 -1.37 15.65
CA LEU A 399 -26.08 -1.95 14.69
C LEU A 399 -25.95 -3.45 14.93
N THR A 400 -26.14 -4.28 13.90
CA THR A 400 -26.12 -5.75 14.01
C THR A 400 -24.80 -6.38 13.63
N ALA A 401 -23.93 -5.66 12.93
CA ALA A 401 -22.58 -6.09 12.58
C ALA A 401 -21.64 -4.91 12.40
N VAL A 402 -20.38 -5.08 12.78
CA VAL A 402 -19.30 -4.21 12.31
C VAL A 402 -18.94 -4.67 10.90
N SER A 403 -19.12 -3.81 9.91
CA SER A 403 -18.93 -4.17 8.49
C SER A 403 -17.46 -4.38 8.14
N ASP A 404 -17.21 -5.03 6.99
CA ASP A 404 -15.86 -5.32 6.50
C ASP A 404 -15.03 -4.05 6.40
N SER A 405 -13.80 -4.10 6.91
CA SER A 405 -12.80 -3.02 6.90
C SER A 405 -13.31 -1.69 7.49
N MET A 406 -14.35 -1.70 8.33
CA MET A 406 -15.01 -0.48 8.81
C MET A 406 -14.03 0.50 9.47
N PHE A 407 -13.10 0.01 10.26
CA PHE A 407 -12.06 0.78 10.96
C PHE A 407 -10.64 0.41 10.53
N SER A 408 -10.50 -0.26 9.40
CA SER A 408 -9.18 -0.69 8.94
C SER A 408 -8.23 0.50 8.76
N GLY A 409 -7.08 0.48 9.46
CA GLY A 409 -6.09 1.55 9.43
C GLY A 409 -6.43 2.78 10.29
N CYS A 410 -7.41 2.71 11.19
CA CYS A 410 -7.69 3.76 12.19
C CYS A 410 -6.64 3.70 13.31
N THR A 411 -5.44 4.19 13.03
CA THR A 411 -4.27 4.01 13.92
C THR A 411 -4.35 4.77 15.24
N ALA A 412 -5.19 5.80 15.35
CA ALA A 412 -5.38 6.58 16.57
C ALA A 412 -6.56 6.10 17.43
N LEU A 413 -7.38 5.12 16.99
CA LEU A 413 -8.54 4.62 17.70
C LEU A 413 -8.09 3.83 18.94
N GLN A 414 -8.37 4.36 20.13
CA GLN A 414 -7.93 3.79 21.41
C GLN A 414 -8.97 2.87 22.05
N SER A 415 -10.25 3.22 21.89
CA SER A 415 -11.37 2.48 22.47
C SER A 415 -12.58 2.51 21.55
N ILE A 416 -13.44 1.50 21.67
CA ILE A 416 -14.73 1.45 20.97
C ILE A 416 -15.75 0.66 21.76
N ASP A 417 -16.93 1.24 21.95
CA ASP A 417 -18.08 0.59 22.55
C ASP A 417 -18.93 -0.08 21.49
N LEU A 418 -18.95 -1.42 21.48
CA LEU A 418 -19.79 -2.20 20.55
C LEU A 418 -21.17 -2.41 21.16
N PRO A 419 -22.26 -2.09 20.42
CA PRO A 419 -23.62 -2.39 20.88
C PRO A 419 -23.86 -3.89 21.13
N ASP A 420 -24.71 -4.22 22.11
CA ASP A 420 -25.07 -5.61 22.43
C ASP A 420 -25.74 -6.37 21.26
N THR A 421 -26.25 -5.64 20.29
CA THR A 421 -26.88 -6.18 19.07
C THR A 421 -25.90 -6.68 18.03
N VAL A 422 -24.60 -6.41 18.18
CA VAL A 422 -23.56 -6.83 17.23
C VAL A 422 -23.31 -8.34 17.37
N ALA A 423 -23.70 -9.09 16.35
CA ALA A 423 -23.52 -10.55 16.25
C ALA A 423 -22.29 -10.94 15.41
N TYR A 424 -21.72 -10.04 14.61
CA TYR A 424 -20.61 -10.36 13.72
C TYR A 424 -19.65 -9.17 13.54
N ILE A 425 -18.36 -9.46 13.53
CA ILE A 425 -17.29 -8.50 13.18
C ILE A 425 -16.73 -8.91 11.82
N GLY A 426 -16.84 -8.02 10.84
CA GLY A 426 -16.51 -8.27 9.43
C GLY A 426 -15.03 -8.53 9.16
N GLU A 427 -14.71 -8.88 7.92
CA GLU A 427 -13.34 -9.09 7.45
C GLU A 427 -12.53 -7.80 7.60
N SER A 428 -11.33 -7.89 8.21
CA SER A 428 -10.41 -6.76 8.42
C SER A 428 -11.03 -5.56 9.15
N ALA A 429 -12.12 -5.73 9.90
CA ALA A 429 -12.91 -4.64 10.47
C ALA A 429 -12.10 -3.67 11.33
N PHE A 430 -11.14 -4.17 12.12
CA PHE A 430 -10.22 -3.39 12.96
C PHE A 430 -8.74 -3.60 12.54
N SER A 431 -8.50 -4.08 11.34
CA SER A 431 -7.14 -4.35 10.89
C SER A 431 -6.28 -3.08 10.96
N GLY A 432 -5.14 -3.14 11.66
CA GLY A 432 -4.22 -2.01 11.81
C GLY A 432 -4.69 -0.91 12.76
N CYS A 433 -5.66 -1.17 13.66
CA CYS A 433 -5.99 -0.27 14.77
C CYS A 433 -4.90 -0.37 15.85
N THR A 434 -3.74 0.20 15.56
CA THR A 434 -2.54 -0.01 16.37
C THR A 434 -2.59 0.59 17.77
N ALA A 435 -3.43 1.61 18.01
CA ALA A 435 -3.63 2.21 19.32
C ALA A 435 -4.74 1.56 20.16
N LEU A 436 -5.50 0.59 19.58
CA LEU A 436 -6.67 0.01 20.24
C LEU A 436 -6.26 -0.81 21.47
N THR A 437 -6.66 -0.31 22.64
CA THR A 437 -6.37 -0.92 23.94
C THR A 437 -7.63 -1.39 24.65
N ASP A 438 -8.79 -0.84 24.32
CA ASP A 438 -10.05 -1.12 25.01
C ASP A 438 -11.14 -1.45 23.98
N ILE A 439 -11.54 -2.72 23.96
CA ILE A 439 -12.69 -3.23 23.21
C ILE A 439 -13.31 -4.38 23.97
N THR A 440 -14.61 -4.25 24.23
CA THR A 440 -15.40 -5.33 24.83
C THR A 440 -16.31 -5.95 23.77
N PHE A 441 -16.13 -7.24 23.52
CA PHE A 441 -16.99 -7.96 22.59
C PHE A 441 -18.33 -8.32 23.24
N PRO A 442 -19.47 -8.04 22.57
CA PRO A 442 -20.79 -8.39 23.08
C PRO A 442 -20.93 -9.90 23.35
N ALA A 443 -21.67 -10.25 24.42
CA ALA A 443 -21.93 -11.67 24.75
C ALA A 443 -22.65 -12.44 23.64
N GLY A 444 -23.41 -11.72 22.77
CA GLY A 444 -24.11 -12.25 21.62
C GLY A 444 -23.26 -12.41 20.35
N LEU A 445 -21.94 -12.11 20.40
CA LEU A 445 -21.08 -12.25 19.24
C LEU A 445 -20.94 -13.71 18.81
N GLU A 446 -21.23 -14.00 17.54
CA GLU A 446 -21.23 -15.34 16.95
C GLU A 446 -19.95 -15.62 16.11
N GLY A 447 -19.26 -14.57 15.63
CA GLY A 447 -18.07 -14.78 14.80
C GLY A 447 -17.30 -13.54 14.40
N PHE A 448 -16.11 -13.82 13.85
CA PHE A 448 -15.19 -12.87 13.29
C PHE A 448 -14.88 -13.23 11.84
N GLY A 449 -14.81 -12.24 10.97
CA GLY A 449 -14.25 -12.36 9.63
C GLY A 449 -12.73 -12.54 9.63
N LYS A 450 -12.16 -12.87 8.47
CA LYS A 450 -10.72 -12.99 8.29
C LYS A 450 -10.03 -11.68 8.68
N LYS A 451 -8.91 -11.79 9.43
CA LYS A 451 -8.08 -10.64 9.81
C LYS A 451 -8.85 -9.53 10.55
N ALA A 452 -9.97 -9.86 11.20
CA ALA A 452 -10.85 -8.87 11.83
C ALA A 452 -10.12 -7.96 12.83
N MET A 453 -9.18 -8.48 13.60
CA MET A 453 -8.34 -7.78 14.58
C MET A 453 -6.84 -7.81 14.21
N TYR A 454 -6.54 -7.96 12.92
CA TYR A 454 -5.17 -8.08 12.42
C TYR A 454 -4.33 -6.83 12.77
N TYR A 455 -3.15 -7.03 13.39
CA TYR A 455 -2.25 -5.94 13.82
C TYR A 455 -2.88 -4.92 14.80
N CYS A 456 -3.80 -5.35 15.67
CA CYS A 456 -4.19 -4.58 16.86
C CYS A 456 -3.10 -4.71 17.92
N ILE A 457 -1.94 -4.13 17.67
CA ILE A 457 -0.70 -4.37 18.44
C ILE A 457 -0.78 -3.97 19.91
N SER A 458 -1.65 -3.02 20.27
CA SER A 458 -1.77 -2.51 21.64
C SER A 458 -2.81 -3.24 22.49
N LEU A 459 -3.54 -4.21 21.93
CA LEU A 459 -4.54 -4.97 22.65
C LEU A 459 -3.88 -5.76 23.80
N PRO A 460 -4.30 -5.52 25.08
CA PRO A 460 -3.60 -6.10 26.25
C PRO A 460 -3.94 -7.58 26.49
N GLU A 461 -5.12 -8.02 26.10
CA GLU A 461 -5.61 -9.38 26.23
C GLU A 461 -6.61 -9.73 25.13
N ILE A 462 -6.81 -11.01 24.87
CA ILE A 462 -7.77 -11.53 23.90
C ILE A 462 -8.76 -12.43 24.63
N THR A 463 -10.00 -12.00 24.76
CA THR A 463 -11.09 -12.81 25.32
C THR A 463 -12.11 -13.11 24.23
N VAL A 464 -12.17 -14.35 23.77
CA VAL A 464 -13.10 -14.78 22.72
C VAL A 464 -14.47 -15.11 23.35
N PRO A 465 -15.58 -14.47 22.90
CA PRO A 465 -16.91 -14.69 23.45
C PRO A 465 -17.42 -16.12 23.30
N ALA A 466 -18.31 -16.54 24.22
CA ALA A 466 -18.84 -17.89 24.30
C ALA A 466 -19.67 -18.33 23.06
N GLY A 467 -20.23 -17.37 22.31
CA GLY A 467 -20.98 -17.62 21.07
C GLY A 467 -20.12 -18.02 19.88
N VAL A 468 -18.82 -17.71 19.91
CA VAL A 468 -17.90 -17.95 18.79
C VAL A 468 -17.54 -19.42 18.70
N ARG A 469 -17.81 -20.03 17.55
CA ARG A 469 -17.51 -21.44 17.25
C ARG A 469 -16.24 -21.63 16.44
N THR A 470 -15.89 -20.68 15.62
CA THR A 470 -14.73 -20.75 14.73
C THR A 470 -13.98 -19.44 14.73
N LEU A 471 -12.66 -19.49 14.78
CA LEU A 471 -11.77 -18.37 14.55
C LEU A 471 -11.32 -18.39 13.10
N ALA A 472 -11.53 -17.28 12.39
CA ALA A 472 -11.15 -17.15 11.00
C ALA A 472 -9.63 -16.99 10.84
N GLU A 473 -9.16 -17.10 9.59
CA GLU A 473 -7.76 -16.87 9.21
C GLU A 473 -7.25 -15.51 9.69
N GLY A 474 -6.13 -15.52 10.42
CA GLY A 474 -5.41 -14.32 10.86
C GLY A 474 -6.19 -13.39 11.78
N VAL A 475 -7.24 -13.85 12.43
CA VAL A 475 -8.19 -12.98 13.16
C VAL A 475 -7.51 -12.09 14.19
N PHE A 476 -6.57 -12.59 14.98
CA PHE A 476 -5.78 -11.85 15.98
C PHE A 476 -4.28 -11.81 15.65
N ASN A 477 -3.93 -12.07 14.40
CA ASN A 477 -2.53 -12.06 13.99
C ASN A 477 -1.91 -10.67 14.24
N GLY A 478 -0.75 -10.64 14.92
CA GLY A 478 -0.04 -9.41 15.21
C GLY A 478 -0.55 -8.63 16.44
N CYS A 479 -1.41 -9.19 17.28
CA CYS A 479 -1.79 -8.60 18.58
C CYS A 479 -0.64 -8.78 19.60
N SER A 480 0.47 -8.11 19.35
CA SER A 480 1.76 -8.43 19.96
C SER A 480 1.89 -8.08 21.44
N LYS A 481 1.07 -7.14 21.97
CA LYS A 481 1.07 -6.80 23.39
C LYS A 481 0.10 -7.66 24.22
N ALA A 482 -0.73 -8.49 23.57
CA ALA A 482 -1.63 -9.38 24.29
C ALA A 482 -0.83 -10.35 25.18
N SER A 483 -1.09 -10.29 26.49
CA SER A 483 -0.43 -11.13 27.50
C SER A 483 -1.18 -12.42 27.80
N SER A 484 -2.45 -12.52 27.39
CA SER A 484 -3.30 -13.69 27.59
C SER A 484 -4.31 -13.90 26.48
N ILE A 485 -4.67 -15.16 26.25
CA ILE A 485 -5.73 -15.57 25.31
C ILE A 485 -6.68 -16.48 26.06
N THR A 486 -7.96 -16.10 26.10
CA THR A 486 -9.05 -16.91 26.69
C THR A 486 -9.96 -17.42 25.58
N LEU A 487 -10.04 -18.76 25.44
CA LEU A 487 -10.85 -19.44 24.44
C LEU A 487 -12.11 -20.05 25.08
N PRO A 488 -13.29 -19.97 24.43
CA PRO A 488 -14.53 -20.52 24.98
C PRO A 488 -14.62 -22.05 24.79
N ASN A 489 -15.26 -22.72 25.73
CA ASN A 489 -15.47 -24.18 25.67
C ASN A 489 -16.30 -24.69 24.49
N GLY A 490 -16.85 -23.80 23.67
CA GLY A 490 -17.61 -24.16 22.47
C GLY A 490 -16.87 -23.98 21.17
N LEU A 491 -15.60 -23.52 21.22
CA LEU A 491 -14.78 -23.30 20.04
C LEU A 491 -14.40 -24.63 19.39
N THR A 492 -14.68 -24.80 18.09
CA THR A 492 -14.40 -26.03 17.34
C THR A 492 -13.21 -25.90 16.38
N SER A 493 -12.88 -24.68 15.95
CA SER A 493 -11.81 -24.46 14.96
C SER A 493 -11.01 -23.19 15.25
N ILE A 494 -9.69 -23.31 15.15
CA ILE A 494 -8.72 -22.19 15.15
C ILE A 494 -8.16 -22.08 13.74
N GLY A 495 -8.35 -20.94 13.07
CA GLY A 495 -7.98 -20.73 11.68
C GLY A 495 -6.47 -20.60 11.46
N TYR A 496 -6.06 -20.62 10.20
CA TYR A 496 -4.69 -20.39 9.75
C TYR A 496 -4.15 -19.06 10.29
N SER A 497 -2.97 -19.06 10.90
CA SER A 497 -2.31 -17.89 11.51
C SER A 497 -3.18 -17.11 12.51
N ALA A 498 -4.17 -17.71 13.16
CA ALA A 498 -5.17 -16.99 13.98
C ALA A 498 -4.56 -16.16 15.11
N PHE A 499 -3.48 -16.63 15.75
CA PHE A 499 -2.76 -15.97 16.84
C PHE A 499 -1.28 -15.72 16.49
N ALA A 500 -0.93 -15.82 15.23
CA ALA A 500 0.46 -15.58 14.82
C ALA A 500 0.93 -14.19 15.30
N TYR A 501 2.17 -14.13 15.80
CA TYR A 501 2.78 -12.91 16.34
C TYR A 501 2.09 -12.29 17.58
N CYS A 502 1.29 -13.05 18.33
CA CYS A 502 0.89 -12.69 19.70
C CYS A 502 2.07 -12.96 20.66
N GLY A 503 3.13 -12.16 20.54
CA GLY A 503 4.45 -12.46 21.06
C GLY A 503 4.57 -12.45 22.60
N ASN A 504 3.64 -11.79 23.32
CA ASN A 504 3.70 -11.67 24.79
C ASN A 504 2.93 -12.79 25.54
N VAL A 505 2.20 -13.64 24.83
CA VAL A 505 1.47 -14.76 25.45
C VAL A 505 2.44 -15.86 25.86
N GLN A 506 2.41 -16.23 27.16
CA GLN A 506 3.33 -17.24 27.72
C GLN A 506 2.72 -18.65 27.74
N GLU A 507 1.41 -18.76 27.86
CA GLU A 507 0.68 -20.02 27.87
C GLU A 507 -0.67 -19.90 27.20
N ILE A 508 -1.19 -21.01 26.63
CA ILE A 508 -2.50 -21.05 26.02
C ILE A 508 -3.23 -22.36 26.36
N ASP A 509 -4.51 -22.25 26.73
CA ASP A 509 -5.37 -23.39 27.00
C ASP A 509 -6.26 -23.67 25.78
N ILE A 510 -6.13 -24.86 25.18
CA ILE A 510 -6.93 -25.33 24.05
C ILE A 510 -8.13 -26.13 24.61
N PRO A 511 -9.39 -25.69 24.42
CA PRO A 511 -10.57 -26.38 24.93
C PRO A 511 -10.78 -27.79 24.35
N ASP A 512 -11.53 -28.61 25.09
CA ASP A 512 -11.91 -29.97 24.65
C ASP A 512 -12.66 -29.98 23.32
N SER A 513 -13.39 -28.91 23.00
CA SER A 513 -14.23 -28.82 21.80
C SER A 513 -13.45 -28.54 20.50
N VAL A 514 -12.15 -28.19 20.58
CA VAL A 514 -11.36 -27.86 19.39
C VAL A 514 -11.01 -29.10 18.59
N GLU A 515 -11.53 -29.18 17.37
CA GLU A 515 -11.37 -30.30 16.44
C GLU A 515 -10.33 -30.03 15.35
N SER A 516 -10.06 -28.73 15.05
CA SER A 516 -9.09 -28.35 14.01
C SER A 516 -8.28 -27.10 14.37
N ILE A 517 -6.99 -27.12 14.06
CA ILE A 517 -6.07 -26.01 14.22
C ILE A 517 -5.34 -25.81 12.88
N GLY A 518 -5.47 -24.60 12.31
CA GLY A 518 -4.82 -24.25 11.04
C GLY A 518 -3.32 -24.05 11.20
N GLY A 519 -2.59 -24.26 10.12
CA GLY A 519 -1.14 -24.02 10.10
C GLY A 519 -0.78 -22.59 10.52
N LEU A 520 0.43 -22.39 11.06
CA LEU A 520 0.93 -21.11 11.55
C LEU A 520 0.09 -20.47 12.68
N ALA A 521 -0.88 -21.16 13.26
CA ALA A 521 -1.81 -20.59 14.24
C ALA A 521 -1.10 -19.93 15.42
N PHE A 522 0.05 -20.48 15.85
CA PHE A 522 0.85 -20.01 16.99
C PHE A 522 2.25 -19.50 16.58
N SER A 523 2.51 -19.33 15.30
CA SER A 523 3.81 -18.88 14.82
C SER A 523 4.16 -17.48 15.32
N GLY A 524 5.42 -17.25 15.72
CA GLY A 524 5.86 -15.95 16.23
C GLY A 524 5.30 -15.59 17.62
N MET A 525 4.76 -16.55 18.36
CA MET A 525 4.44 -16.41 19.79
C MET A 525 5.71 -16.66 20.61
N TYR A 526 6.64 -15.72 20.57
CA TYR A 526 8.01 -15.90 21.05
C TYR A 526 8.15 -16.17 22.54
N LEU A 527 7.21 -15.73 23.38
CA LEU A 527 7.20 -16.04 24.81
C LEU A 527 6.39 -17.30 25.17
N LEU A 528 5.75 -17.93 24.21
CA LEU A 528 4.96 -19.14 24.47
C LEU A 528 5.87 -20.27 24.95
N SER A 529 5.66 -20.69 26.19
CA SER A 529 6.43 -21.76 26.86
C SER A 529 5.62 -23.04 27.03
N ASP A 530 4.28 -22.94 27.05
CA ASP A 530 3.38 -24.07 27.31
C ASP A 530 2.07 -23.99 26.54
N ILE A 531 1.71 -25.09 25.91
CA ILE A 531 0.37 -25.27 25.31
C ILE A 531 -0.32 -26.38 26.09
N ARG A 532 -1.48 -26.07 26.67
CA ARG A 532 -2.28 -27.05 27.41
C ARG A 532 -3.53 -27.43 26.62
N VAL A 533 -3.84 -28.71 26.58
CA VAL A 533 -5.02 -29.23 25.92
C VAL A 533 -5.91 -29.90 26.94
N GLY A 534 -7.19 -29.63 26.90
CA GLY A 534 -8.18 -30.27 27.77
C GLY A 534 -8.13 -31.80 27.66
N ALA A 535 -8.25 -32.51 28.77
CA ALA A 535 -8.09 -33.98 28.80
C ALA A 535 -9.17 -34.70 27.96
N GLY A 536 -10.33 -34.07 27.76
CA GLY A 536 -11.44 -34.57 26.93
C GLY A 536 -11.29 -34.27 25.43
N ASN A 537 -10.30 -33.51 24.97
CA ASN A 537 -10.17 -33.19 23.56
C ASN A 537 -10.01 -34.44 22.70
N PRO A 538 -10.80 -34.63 21.63
CA PRO A 538 -10.75 -35.85 20.83
C PRO A 538 -9.58 -35.91 19.86
N THR A 539 -9.05 -34.78 19.43
CA THR A 539 -8.11 -34.66 18.30
C THR A 539 -6.66 -34.38 18.74
N TYR A 540 -6.48 -33.54 19.76
CA TYR A 540 -5.18 -33.05 20.19
C TYR A 540 -4.79 -33.48 21.59
N HIS A 541 -3.49 -33.53 21.86
CA HIS A 541 -2.89 -33.67 23.18
C HIS A 541 -1.54 -32.96 23.23
N THR A 542 -0.98 -32.80 24.39
CA THR A 542 0.39 -32.28 24.54
C THR A 542 1.28 -33.27 25.25
N VAL A 543 2.55 -33.28 24.83
CA VAL A 543 3.64 -33.96 25.52
C VAL A 543 4.67 -32.90 25.89
N ASP A 544 4.86 -32.67 27.18
CA ASP A 544 5.77 -31.61 27.69
C ASP A 544 5.48 -30.23 27.05
N GLY A 545 4.21 -29.85 26.91
CA GLY A 545 3.77 -28.58 26.32
C GLY A 545 3.80 -28.52 24.79
N VAL A 546 4.34 -29.54 24.10
CA VAL A 546 4.35 -29.61 22.63
C VAL A 546 3.03 -30.19 22.13
N LEU A 547 2.37 -29.45 21.24
CA LEU A 547 1.05 -29.82 20.69
C LEU A 547 1.19 -30.84 19.56
N MET A 548 0.42 -31.91 19.66
CA MET A 548 0.38 -32.99 18.66
C MET A 548 -1.04 -33.51 18.46
N THR A 549 -1.28 -34.17 17.34
CA THR A 549 -2.51 -34.95 17.15
C THR A 549 -2.48 -36.26 17.97
N LYS A 550 -3.62 -36.67 18.50
CA LYS A 550 -3.76 -37.86 19.38
C LYS A 550 -3.43 -39.18 18.71
N ASP A 551 -3.59 -39.26 17.40
CA ASP A 551 -3.16 -40.39 16.58
C ASP A 551 -1.65 -40.51 16.39
N GLY A 552 -0.91 -39.49 16.87
CA GLY A 552 0.55 -39.44 16.73
C GLY A 552 1.01 -39.15 15.32
N TYR A 553 0.13 -38.66 14.45
CA TYR A 553 0.46 -38.42 13.04
C TYR A 553 1.21 -37.09 12.85
N GLU A 554 0.76 -36.00 13.52
CA GLU A 554 1.25 -34.64 13.27
C GLU A 554 1.78 -34.00 14.55
N LEU A 555 2.95 -33.33 14.42
CA LEU A 555 3.43 -32.33 15.37
C LEU A 555 2.90 -30.97 14.91
N THR A 556 1.91 -30.45 15.67
CA THR A 556 1.14 -29.24 15.27
C THR A 556 1.85 -27.94 15.68
N ALA A 557 2.41 -27.88 16.91
CA ALA A 557 3.15 -26.69 17.36
C ALA A 557 4.12 -26.99 18.51
N TYR A 558 5.32 -26.42 18.41
CA TYR A 558 6.34 -26.39 19.43
C TYR A 558 6.39 -25.00 20.05
N PRO A 559 6.20 -24.84 21.37
CA PRO A 559 6.26 -23.53 22.01
C PRO A 559 7.64 -22.89 21.88
N ALA A 560 7.70 -21.67 21.33
CA ALA A 560 8.98 -21.05 20.96
C ALA A 560 9.92 -20.79 22.13
N SER A 561 9.39 -20.54 23.34
CA SER A 561 10.15 -20.30 24.59
C SER A 561 10.21 -21.51 25.51
N ARG A 562 9.86 -22.69 25.01
CA ARG A 562 9.98 -23.92 25.80
C ARG A 562 11.45 -24.16 26.17
N PRO A 563 11.77 -24.46 27.46
CA PRO A 563 13.15 -24.71 27.88
C PRO A 563 13.81 -25.90 27.14
N GLY A 564 15.06 -25.72 26.76
CA GLY A 564 15.89 -26.74 26.08
C GLY A 564 16.36 -26.24 24.71
N ILE A 565 17.55 -26.75 24.34
CA ILE A 565 18.21 -26.36 23.06
C ILE A 565 18.19 -27.49 22.04
N ARG A 566 17.67 -28.64 22.42
CA ARG A 566 17.55 -29.83 21.59
C ARG A 566 16.14 -30.40 21.73
N TYR A 567 15.62 -30.88 20.62
CA TYR A 567 14.36 -31.60 20.63
C TYR A 567 14.40 -32.83 19.73
N ASP A 568 14.07 -33.96 20.32
CA ASP A 568 13.85 -35.21 19.58
C ASP A 568 12.36 -35.35 19.32
N VAL A 569 11.97 -35.22 18.04
CA VAL A 569 10.59 -35.40 17.61
C VAL A 569 10.16 -36.84 17.88
N PRO A 570 9.04 -37.11 18.58
CA PRO A 570 8.65 -38.46 18.95
C PRO A 570 8.51 -39.41 17.77
N ASP A 571 8.83 -40.67 18.03
CA ASP A 571 8.57 -41.76 17.08
C ASP A 571 7.07 -41.86 16.79
N GLY A 572 6.72 -42.10 15.51
CA GLY A 572 5.34 -42.15 15.04
C GLY A 572 4.90 -40.87 14.31
N ILE A 573 5.49 -39.72 14.59
CA ILE A 573 5.19 -38.45 13.86
C ILE A 573 5.53 -38.62 12.37
N VAL A 574 4.55 -38.37 11.53
CA VAL A 574 4.65 -38.47 10.05
C VAL A 574 4.73 -37.10 9.40
N GLU A 575 4.11 -36.07 10.01
CA GLU A 575 4.06 -34.72 9.50
C GLU A 575 4.49 -33.70 10.59
N ILE A 576 5.31 -32.75 10.21
CA ILE A 576 5.54 -31.49 10.94
C ILE A 576 4.68 -30.43 10.27
N ALA A 577 3.73 -29.86 11.02
CA ALA A 577 2.76 -28.89 10.51
C ALA A 577 3.41 -27.57 10.05
N PRO A 578 2.71 -26.78 9.21
CA PRO A 578 3.17 -25.44 8.85
C PRO A 578 3.41 -24.56 10.09
N GLY A 579 4.65 -24.00 10.18
CA GLY A 579 5.06 -23.14 11.28
C GLY A 579 5.27 -23.84 12.63
N ALA A 580 5.32 -25.16 12.67
CA ALA A 580 5.33 -25.91 13.92
C ALA A 580 6.52 -25.57 14.85
N PHE A 581 7.70 -25.29 14.32
CA PHE A 581 8.90 -24.85 15.08
C PHE A 581 9.24 -23.38 14.83
N TYR A 582 8.29 -22.57 14.34
CA TYR A 582 8.56 -21.17 13.99
C TYR A 582 9.17 -20.41 15.17
N GLY A 583 10.38 -19.87 14.96
CA GLY A 583 11.05 -19.02 15.95
C GLY A 583 11.43 -19.75 17.25
N SER A 584 11.60 -21.08 17.24
CA SER A 584 12.05 -21.81 18.43
C SER A 584 13.52 -21.47 18.77
N GLY A 585 13.89 -21.56 20.05
CA GLY A 585 15.26 -21.36 20.52
C GLY A 585 16.19 -22.57 20.33
N LEU A 586 15.76 -23.56 19.54
CA LEU A 586 16.46 -24.83 19.40
C LEU A 586 17.77 -24.69 18.61
N VAL A 587 18.81 -25.36 19.08
CA VAL A 587 20.09 -25.52 18.36
C VAL A 587 20.11 -26.80 17.53
N ALA A 588 19.38 -27.83 17.96
CA ALA A 588 19.34 -29.12 17.30
C ALA A 588 17.95 -29.73 17.30
N VAL A 589 17.52 -30.26 16.16
CA VAL A 589 16.27 -31.04 16.01
C VAL A 589 16.55 -32.37 15.37
N ARG A 590 16.11 -33.45 16.00
CA ARG A 590 16.19 -34.81 15.47
C ARG A 590 14.78 -35.28 15.06
N CYS A 591 14.60 -35.57 13.76
CA CYS A 591 13.40 -36.12 13.23
C CYS A 591 13.41 -37.66 13.21
N PRO A 592 12.30 -38.34 13.53
CA PRO A 592 12.19 -39.80 13.56
C PRO A 592 12.12 -40.41 12.16
N ASP A 593 12.36 -41.70 12.07
CA ASP A 593 12.28 -42.48 10.82
C ASP A 593 10.88 -42.53 10.23
N SER A 594 9.84 -42.25 11.02
CA SER A 594 8.43 -42.14 10.59
C SER A 594 8.12 -40.87 9.81
N LEU A 595 8.91 -39.81 9.92
CA LEU A 595 8.62 -38.50 9.29
C LEU A 595 8.61 -38.61 7.75
N ARG A 596 7.55 -38.04 7.12
CA ARG A 596 7.36 -38.02 5.66
C ARG A 596 7.21 -36.62 5.09
N LYS A 597 6.74 -35.66 5.89
CA LYS A 597 6.42 -34.32 5.42
C LYS A 597 6.82 -33.23 6.40
N ILE A 598 7.39 -32.13 5.88
CA ILE A 598 7.66 -30.89 6.61
C ILE A 598 6.89 -29.76 5.91
N GLY A 599 6.05 -29.06 6.69
CA GLY A 599 5.14 -28.03 6.22
C GLY A 599 5.82 -26.69 5.93
N GLU A 600 5.01 -25.78 5.39
CA GLU A 600 5.34 -24.40 5.08
C GLU A 600 5.90 -23.70 6.33
N ARG A 601 7.04 -22.98 6.19
CA ARG A 601 7.65 -22.16 7.25
C ARG A 601 7.90 -22.90 8.58
N ALA A 602 7.98 -24.22 8.55
CA ALA A 602 8.04 -25.05 9.76
C ALA A 602 9.21 -24.70 10.67
N PHE A 603 10.36 -24.30 10.12
CA PHE A 603 11.56 -23.90 10.85
C PHE A 603 11.97 -22.43 10.62
N GLU A 604 11.12 -21.60 10.03
CA GLU A 604 11.43 -20.18 9.82
C GLU A 604 11.72 -19.46 11.12
N GLY A 605 12.65 -18.50 11.11
CA GLY A 605 13.01 -17.70 12.30
C GLY A 605 13.84 -18.45 13.34
N ASN A 606 14.38 -19.63 13.03
CA ASN A 606 15.23 -20.41 13.94
C ASN A 606 16.70 -20.02 13.76
N ILE A 607 17.08 -18.83 14.21
CA ILE A 607 18.45 -18.29 14.04
C ILE A 607 19.51 -19.09 14.78
N ASN A 608 19.10 -19.92 15.75
CA ASN A 608 20.00 -20.76 16.55
C ASN A 608 20.12 -22.19 16.02
N LEU A 609 19.24 -22.61 15.11
CA LEU A 609 19.20 -23.99 14.64
C LEU A 609 20.42 -24.27 13.76
N ARG A 610 21.36 -25.07 14.29
CA ARG A 610 22.61 -25.47 13.62
C ARG A 610 22.52 -26.88 13.05
N TYR A 611 21.84 -27.78 13.74
CA TYR A 611 21.83 -29.18 13.45
C TYR A 611 20.43 -29.72 13.21
N LEU A 612 20.19 -30.28 12.04
CA LEU A 612 18.93 -30.91 11.69
C LEU A 612 19.14 -32.34 11.20
N GLN A 613 18.46 -33.30 11.84
CA GLN A 613 18.43 -34.68 11.33
C GLN A 613 17.15 -34.95 10.55
N LEU A 614 17.28 -35.49 9.35
CA LEU A 614 16.19 -35.90 8.48
C LEU A 614 16.26 -37.40 8.17
N PRO A 615 15.14 -38.15 8.23
CA PRO A 615 15.15 -39.58 7.90
C PRO A 615 15.23 -39.82 6.39
N ALA A 616 15.76 -41.01 6.00
CA ALA A 616 15.77 -41.43 4.60
C ALA A 616 14.39 -41.52 3.93
N GLY A 617 13.33 -41.67 4.75
CA GLY A 617 11.94 -41.86 4.30
C GLY A 617 11.16 -40.58 4.03
N ILE A 618 11.78 -39.39 4.17
CA ILE A 618 11.08 -38.11 3.93
C ILE A 618 10.66 -38.01 2.45
N GLN A 619 9.45 -37.53 2.21
CA GLN A 619 8.84 -37.47 0.88
C GLN A 619 8.69 -36.03 0.36
N SER A 620 8.47 -35.08 1.25
CA SER A 620 8.34 -33.68 0.87
C SER A 620 8.77 -32.73 1.99
N ILE A 621 9.43 -31.66 1.60
CA ILE A 621 9.75 -30.52 2.45
C ILE A 621 9.22 -29.30 1.69
N ALA A 622 8.39 -28.48 2.35
CA ALA A 622 7.89 -27.27 1.71
C ALA A 622 9.06 -26.35 1.37
N GLN A 623 9.02 -25.71 0.20
CA GLN A 623 10.11 -24.90 -0.33
C GLN A 623 10.50 -23.76 0.62
N ASP A 624 9.55 -23.25 1.37
CA ASP A 624 9.70 -22.18 2.36
C ASP A 624 9.79 -22.70 3.81
N ALA A 625 9.95 -24.02 4.01
CA ALA A 625 10.03 -24.62 5.35
C ALA A 625 11.13 -24.00 6.22
N MET A 626 12.21 -23.53 5.60
CA MET A 626 13.39 -22.94 6.24
C MET A 626 13.66 -21.53 5.70
N LEU A 627 12.61 -20.82 5.28
CA LEU A 627 12.70 -19.46 4.71
C LEU A 627 13.20 -18.52 5.80
N SER A 628 14.09 -17.61 5.45
CA SER A 628 14.68 -16.52 6.22
C SER A 628 15.08 -16.83 7.68
N GLN A 629 16.20 -16.28 8.11
CA GLN A 629 16.71 -16.35 9.50
C GLN A 629 16.82 -17.79 10.05
N CYS A 630 17.21 -18.77 9.23
CA CYS A 630 17.49 -20.12 9.67
C CYS A 630 18.95 -20.48 9.32
N ASP A 631 19.78 -20.63 10.35
CA ASP A 631 21.26 -20.76 10.21
C ASP A 631 21.74 -22.24 10.31
N ILE A 632 21.03 -23.17 9.65
CA ILE A 632 21.41 -24.58 9.66
C ILE A 632 22.78 -24.76 9.01
N THR A 633 23.77 -25.19 9.81
CA THR A 633 25.13 -25.48 9.36
C THR A 633 25.28 -26.90 8.88
N ASP A 634 24.63 -27.86 9.53
CA ASP A 634 24.77 -29.29 9.28
C ASP A 634 23.40 -29.99 9.23
N VAL A 635 23.16 -30.68 8.12
CA VAL A 635 21.99 -31.55 7.95
C VAL A 635 22.46 -33.00 7.90
N TYR A 636 22.00 -33.83 8.85
CA TYR A 636 22.23 -35.25 8.88
C TYR A 636 21.10 -35.99 8.19
N TYR A 637 21.30 -36.42 6.97
CA TYR A 637 20.27 -37.07 6.18
C TYR A 637 20.50 -38.58 6.12
N GLY A 638 19.51 -39.37 6.54
CA GLY A 638 19.57 -40.83 6.53
C GLY A 638 19.58 -41.45 5.13
N GLY A 639 19.27 -40.71 4.10
CA GLY A 639 19.23 -41.15 2.71
C GLY A 639 20.46 -40.77 1.90
N THR A 640 20.42 -41.07 0.60
CA THR A 640 21.49 -40.79 -0.36
C THR A 640 21.41 -39.38 -0.92
N GLU A 641 22.51 -38.89 -1.49
CA GLU A 641 22.57 -37.64 -2.23
C GLU A 641 21.53 -37.57 -3.37
N GLU A 642 21.32 -38.66 -4.09
CA GLU A 642 20.33 -38.72 -5.18
C GLU A 642 18.89 -38.55 -4.66
N GLN A 643 18.57 -39.10 -3.49
CA GLN A 643 17.28 -38.92 -2.84
C GLN A 643 17.08 -37.48 -2.39
N MET A 644 18.09 -36.84 -1.76
CA MET A 644 18.03 -35.44 -1.37
C MET A 644 17.81 -34.52 -2.59
N ARG A 645 18.52 -34.76 -3.69
CA ARG A 645 18.42 -33.98 -4.90
C ARG A 645 17.00 -34.00 -5.50
N LYS A 646 16.29 -35.12 -5.38
CA LYS A 646 14.88 -35.23 -5.79
C LYS A 646 13.92 -34.40 -4.89
N LEU A 647 14.24 -34.23 -3.62
CA LEU A 647 13.46 -33.36 -2.70
C LEU A 647 13.69 -31.89 -2.98
N GLU A 648 14.89 -31.52 -3.45
CA GLU A 648 15.26 -30.11 -3.73
C GLU A 648 14.89 -29.62 -5.12
N GLU A 649 14.41 -30.46 -6.01
CA GLU A 649 13.96 -30.02 -7.35
C GLU A 649 12.59 -29.32 -7.29
N PRO A 650 12.43 -28.10 -7.93
CA PRO A 650 13.43 -27.42 -8.79
C PRO A 650 14.34 -26.42 -8.07
N TYR A 651 14.25 -26.25 -6.75
CA TYR A 651 15.02 -25.24 -6.00
C TYR A 651 15.63 -25.86 -4.74
N SER A 652 16.81 -25.37 -4.34
CA SER A 652 17.47 -25.79 -3.10
C SER A 652 16.64 -25.36 -1.87
N ILE A 653 16.44 -26.29 -0.94
CA ILE A 653 15.71 -26.08 0.31
C ILE A 653 16.63 -25.44 1.36
N PHE A 654 17.94 -25.70 1.28
CA PHE A 654 18.94 -25.24 2.24
C PHE A 654 19.76 -24.08 1.67
N PHE A 655 20.22 -23.19 2.54
CA PHE A 655 21.05 -22.05 2.15
C PHE A 655 22.46 -22.46 1.71
N ASN A 656 23.10 -21.63 0.87
CA ASN A 656 24.50 -21.80 0.50
C ASN A 656 25.39 -21.80 1.76
N GLY A 657 26.11 -22.87 1.99
CA GLY A 657 26.98 -23.05 3.18
C GLY A 657 26.55 -24.17 4.12
N THR A 658 25.32 -24.69 3.98
CA THR A 658 24.88 -25.87 4.75
C THR A 658 25.62 -27.12 4.29
N THR A 659 26.19 -27.87 5.23
CA THR A 659 26.85 -29.18 4.97
C THR A 659 25.82 -30.30 5.13
N ILE A 660 25.63 -31.11 4.09
CA ILE A 660 24.72 -32.26 4.15
C ILE A 660 25.54 -33.55 4.31
N HIS A 661 25.30 -34.27 5.41
CA HIS A 661 25.90 -35.57 5.73
C HIS A 661 24.93 -36.69 5.30
N TYR A 662 25.24 -37.36 4.18
CA TYR A 662 24.41 -38.44 3.62
C TYR A 662 24.62 -39.78 4.31
N ASN A 663 23.56 -40.64 4.31
CA ASN A 663 23.54 -41.92 4.97
C ASN A 663 24.02 -41.83 6.45
N SER A 664 23.61 -40.75 7.11
CA SER A 664 24.16 -40.38 8.43
C SER A 664 23.04 -39.98 9.39
N TYR A 665 23.26 -40.28 10.65
CA TYR A 665 22.43 -39.87 11.77
C TYR A 665 23.21 -38.97 12.71
N MET A 666 22.54 -37.96 13.21
CA MET A 666 23.13 -36.99 14.13
C MET A 666 23.40 -37.62 15.50
N VAL A 667 24.65 -37.53 15.94
CA VAL A 667 25.05 -37.85 17.31
C VAL A 667 25.52 -36.54 17.94
N ILE A 668 24.73 -35.96 18.82
CA ILE A 668 25.10 -34.78 19.61
C ILE A 668 25.23 -35.27 21.06
N PRO A 669 26.46 -35.52 21.55
CA PRO A 669 26.63 -35.85 22.96
C PRO A 669 26.36 -34.63 23.85
N SER A 670 25.76 -34.83 25.01
CA SER A 670 25.65 -33.80 26.03
C SER A 670 27.05 -33.41 26.57
N ALA A 671 27.14 -32.26 27.24
CA ALA A 671 28.39 -31.83 27.86
C ALA A 671 28.88 -32.87 28.88
N ALA A 672 27.98 -33.56 29.57
CA ALA A 672 28.32 -34.64 30.48
C ALA A 672 28.92 -35.89 29.78
N GLU A 673 28.55 -36.11 28.51
CA GLU A 673 29.14 -37.16 27.67
C GLU A 673 30.46 -36.73 27.01
N LEU A 674 30.62 -35.43 26.73
CA LEU A 674 31.81 -34.84 26.11
C LEU A 674 32.93 -34.62 27.11
N PHE A 675 32.59 -34.23 28.34
CA PHE A 675 33.56 -33.80 29.36
C PHE A 675 33.45 -34.66 30.62
N THR A 676 34.57 -35.21 31.02
CA THR A 676 34.67 -36.15 32.16
C THR A 676 34.43 -35.50 33.53
N ASP A 677 34.45 -34.17 33.59
CA ASP A 677 34.34 -33.38 34.80
C ASP A 677 33.02 -32.60 34.90
N VAL A 678 32.07 -32.86 33.99
CA VAL A 678 30.71 -32.31 34.00
C VAL A 678 29.76 -33.40 34.50
N ASP A 679 29.08 -33.14 35.62
CA ASP A 679 28.12 -34.04 36.21
C ASP A 679 26.78 -34.01 35.42
N ALA A 680 26.26 -35.19 35.09
CA ALA A 680 24.99 -35.30 34.32
C ALA A 680 23.76 -34.69 35.04
N ASP A 681 23.84 -34.63 36.40
CA ASP A 681 22.78 -34.02 37.22
C ASP A 681 23.10 -32.55 37.58
N SER A 682 24.08 -31.91 36.93
CA SER A 682 24.44 -30.51 37.20
C SER A 682 23.34 -29.56 36.71
N TRP A 683 22.94 -28.60 37.57
CA TRP A 683 22.05 -27.51 37.24
C TRP A 683 22.51 -26.67 36.03
N ALA A 684 23.85 -26.70 35.75
CA ALA A 684 24.47 -25.91 34.67
C ALA A 684 24.49 -26.63 33.32
N ILE A 685 24.06 -27.91 33.25
CA ILE A 685 24.05 -28.69 32.00
C ILE A 685 23.40 -27.93 30.84
N PRO A 686 22.19 -27.34 30.98
CA PRO A 686 21.55 -26.63 29.86
C PRO A 686 22.42 -25.48 29.34
N GLY A 687 23.05 -24.73 30.23
CA GLY A 687 23.93 -23.61 29.89
C GLY A 687 25.23 -24.05 29.25
N ILE A 688 25.85 -25.12 29.75
CA ILE A 688 27.08 -25.66 29.19
C ILE A 688 26.82 -26.28 27.81
N ASP A 689 25.78 -27.10 27.69
CA ASP A 689 25.35 -27.69 26.40
C ASP A 689 25.14 -26.63 25.34
N PHE A 690 24.39 -25.55 25.67
CA PHE A 690 24.18 -24.43 24.76
C PHE A 690 25.50 -23.81 24.33
N CYS A 691 26.33 -23.38 25.29
CA CYS A 691 27.58 -22.69 24.98
C CYS A 691 28.56 -23.57 24.18
N VAL A 692 28.57 -24.87 24.40
CA VAL A 692 29.42 -25.83 23.67
C VAL A 692 28.87 -26.07 22.26
N LEU A 693 27.56 -26.31 22.11
CA LEU A 693 26.92 -26.55 20.83
C LEU A 693 26.93 -25.32 19.94
N ALA A 694 26.73 -24.12 20.52
CA ALA A 694 26.81 -22.86 19.81
C ALA A 694 28.25 -22.40 19.50
N GLY A 695 29.28 -23.18 19.95
CA GLY A 695 30.67 -22.82 19.73
C GLY A 695 31.15 -21.61 20.54
N LEU A 696 30.39 -21.20 21.54
CA LEU A 696 30.71 -20.05 22.41
C LEU A 696 31.77 -20.39 23.45
N MET A 697 31.74 -21.60 23.97
CA MET A 697 32.72 -22.11 24.91
C MET A 697 33.20 -23.48 24.48
N SER A 698 34.45 -23.81 24.78
CA SER A 698 35.07 -25.11 24.51
C SER A 698 35.70 -25.70 25.81
N GLY A 699 36.06 -26.97 25.76
CA GLY A 699 36.85 -27.62 26.82
C GLY A 699 38.21 -26.96 27.01
N VAL A 700 38.78 -27.17 28.20
CA VAL A 700 40.12 -26.65 28.54
C VAL A 700 41.25 -27.62 28.20
N GLY A 701 40.92 -28.73 27.48
CA GLY A 701 41.86 -29.81 27.14
C GLY A 701 41.66 -31.05 28.00
N GLY A 702 42.12 -32.20 27.50
CA GLY A 702 42.03 -33.48 28.22
C GLY A 702 40.59 -33.96 28.49
N ASN A 703 39.64 -33.64 27.60
CA ASN A 703 38.20 -33.92 27.78
C ASN A 703 37.62 -33.32 29.08
N ALA A 704 38.12 -32.17 29.49
CA ALA A 704 37.59 -31.45 30.66
C ALA A 704 36.99 -30.09 30.24
N PHE A 705 35.88 -29.69 30.85
CA PHE A 705 35.26 -28.38 30.71
C PHE A 705 35.69 -27.40 31.79
N ALA A 706 36.09 -27.90 32.93
CA ALA A 706 36.43 -27.18 34.15
C ALA A 706 35.26 -26.32 34.67
N PRO A 707 34.06 -26.86 34.98
CA PRO A 707 32.89 -26.12 35.34
C PRO A 707 33.09 -25.18 36.54
N LYS A 708 33.88 -25.58 37.50
CA LYS A 708 34.28 -24.80 38.71
C LYS A 708 35.48 -23.87 38.47
N GLY A 709 36.11 -23.95 37.29
CA GLY A 709 37.20 -23.06 36.90
C GLY A 709 36.72 -21.61 36.75
N VAL A 710 37.63 -20.67 36.97
CA VAL A 710 37.33 -19.24 36.89
C VAL A 710 37.27 -18.81 35.43
N THR A 711 36.30 -17.98 35.05
CA THR A 711 36.23 -17.35 33.72
C THR A 711 37.05 -16.06 33.75
N THR A 712 37.87 -15.82 32.71
CA THR A 712 38.65 -14.58 32.60
C THR A 712 37.94 -13.49 31.86
N ARG A 713 38.40 -12.23 32.04
CA ARG A 713 37.81 -11.05 31.32
C ARG A 713 37.91 -11.22 29.80
N ALA A 714 39.08 -11.73 29.32
CA ALA A 714 39.30 -12.00 27.91
C ALA A 714 38.32 -13.05 27.32
N GLN A 715 38.02 -14.09 28.11
CA GLN A 715 37.09 -15.15 27.67
C GLN A 715 35.67 -14.62 27.43
N VAL A 716 35.13 -13.78 28.32
CA VAL A 716 33.80 -13.19 28.12
C VAL A 716 33.76 -12.30 26.89
N VAL A 717 34.78 -11.46 26.70
CA VAL A 717 34.86 -10.57 25.52
C VAL A 717 35.02 -11.38 24.23
N GLN A 718 35.80 -12.46 24.25
CA GLN A 718 35.96 -13.34 23.08
C GLN A 718 34.65 -14.02 22.68
N ILE A 719 33.83 -14.41 23.65
CA ILE A 719 32.50 -15.00 23.39
C ILE A 719 31.61 -13.99 22.67
N LEU A 720 31.54 -12.74 23.14
CA LEU A 720 30.73 -11.67 22.52
C LEU A 720 31.26 -11.31 21.12
N TYR A 721 32.58 -11.34 20.92
CA TYR A 721 33.20 -11.13 19.61
C TYR A 721 32.78 -12.21 18.61
N ASN A 722 32.79 -13.47 19.07
CA ASN A 722 32.34 -14.61 18.28
C ASN A 722 30.85 -14.52 17.94
N LEU A 723 30.00 -14.12 18.90
CA LEU A 723 28.58 -13.85 18.69
C LEU A 723 28.33 -12.77 17.64
N SER A 724 29.20 -11.78 17.54
CA SER A 724 29.13 -10.70 16.53
C SER A 724 29.67 -11.10 15.15
N GLY A 725 30.04 -12.36 14.92
CA GLY A 725 30.59 -12.84 13.65
C GLY A 725 32.02 -12.41 13.38
N CYS A 726 32.80 -12.17 14.42
CA CYS A 726 34.22 -11.80 14.34
C CYS A 726 34.47 -10.55 13.47
N PRO A 727 33.87 -9.41 13.76
CA PRO A 727 34.02 -8.22 12.94
C PRO A 727 35.48 -7.71 12.91
N LYS A 728 35.89 -7.03 11.84
CA LYS A 728 37.24 -6.49 11.75
C LYS A 728 37.46 -5.43 12.85
N ALA A 729 38.50 -5.66 13.68
CA ALA A 729 38.99 -4.65 14.59
C ALA A 729 40.04 -3.77 13.89
N TYR A 730 40.00 -2.47 14.12
CA TYR A 730 41.00 -1.54 13.61
C TYR A 730 42.19 -1.46 14.57
N ASP A 731 43.42 -1.22 14.08
CA ASP A 731 44.59 -1.01 14.91
C ASP A 731 44.36 0.21 15.84
N GLY A 732 44.75 0.08 17.11
CA GLY A 732 44.66 1.18 18.09
C GLY A 732 43.97 0.86 19.41
N SER A 733 44.60 0.02 20.23
CA SER A 733 44.22 -0.16 21.62
C SER A 733 45.21 0.59 22.53
N PRO A 734 44.78 1.22 23.62
CA PRO A 734 45.68 1.81 24.62
C PRO A 734 46.38 0.72 25.50
N PHE A 735 45.92 -0.53 25.42
CA PHE A 735 46.32 -1.59 26.32
C PHE A 735 47.68 -2.21 25.92
N THR A 736 48.60 -2.24 26.85
CA THR A 736 49.96 -2.76 26.64
C THR A 736 50.16 -4.20 27.15
N ASP A 737 49.16 -4.76 27.79
CA ASP A 737 49.15 -6.07 28.41
C ASP A 737 48.43 -7.16 27.59
N LEU A 738 48.11 -6.88 26.31
CA LEU A 738 47.54 -7.88 25.42
C LEU A 738 48.63 -8.74 24.80
N THR A 739 48.97 -9.83 25.46
CA THR A 739 50.14 -10.66 25.14
C THR A 739 49.81 -11.93 24.33
N ALA A 740 48.56 -12.33 24.22
CA ALA A 740 48.14 -13.51 23.47
C ALA A 740 47.25 -13.18 22.26
N ASP A 741 47.56 -13.76 21.11
CA ASP A 741 46.89 -13.48 19.83
C ASP A 741 45.38 -13.79 19.87
N TRP A 742 44.94 -14.81 20.61
CA TRP A 742 43.56 -15.29 20.59
C TRP A 742 42.52 -14.29 21.11
N TYR A 743 42.89 -13.37 22.02
CA TYR A 743 41.98 -12.37 22.55
C TYR A 743 42.27 -10.93 22.05
N GLN A 744 43.38 -10.71 21.38
CA GLN A 744 43.83 -9.35 21.03
C GLN A 744 42.78 -8.63 20.18
N HIS A 745 42.29 -9.26 19.12
CA HIS A 745 41.28 -8.67 18.24
C HIS A 745 39.94 -8.41 18.92
N SER A 746 39.50 -9.35 19.76
CA SER A 746 38.24 -9.24 20.48
C SER A 746 38.25 -8.11 21.51
N ILE A 747 39.34 -7.92 22.25
CA ILE A 747 39.48 -6.86 23.24
C ILE A 747 39.56 -5.48 22.55
N VAL A 748 40.36 -5.37 21.48
CA VAL A 748 40.45 -4.14 20.69
C VAL A 748 39.08 -3.74 20.13
N TRP A 749 38.36 -4.70 19.54
CA TRP A 749 37.00 -4.50 19.04
C TRP A 749 36.04 -4.06 20.15
N ALA A 750 36.02 -4.74 21.28
CA ALA A 750 35.14 -4.41 22.39
C ALA A 750 35.43 -3.01 22.97
N TYR A 751 36.71 -2.63 23.06
CA TYR A 751 37.11 -1.29 23.48
C TYR A 751 36.66 -0.22 22.49
N GLN A 752 36.88 -0.44 21.17
CA GLN A 752 36.49 0.49 20.12
C GLN A 752 34.97 0.72 20.04
N ASN A 753 34.18 -0.29 20.38
CA ASN A 753 32.71 -0.19 20.46
C ASN A 753 32.20 0.25 21.83
N GLY A 754 33.07 0.58 22.79
CA GLY A 754 32.69 1.07 24.12
C GLY A 754 32.04 0.02 25.03
N ILE A 755 32.20 -1.29 24.71
CA ILE A 755 31.67 -2.39 25.51
C ILE A 755 32.50 -2.59 26.79
N VAL A 756 33.79 -2.40 26.66
CA VAL A 756 34.73 -2.57 27.77
C VAL A 756 35.65 -1.37 27.93
N SER A 757 36.12 -1.16 29.16
CA SER A 757 37.22 -0.27 29.50
C SER A 757 38.36 -1.04 30.16
N GLY A 758 39.56 -0.44 30.22
CA GLY A 758 40.67 -0.99 30.95
C GLY A 758 40.49 -0.94 32.48
N THR A 759 41.30 -1.71 33.20
CA THR A 759 41.46 -1.59 34.67
C THR A 759 42.30 -0.36 34.99
N SER A 760 43.06 0.14 34.02
CA SER A 760 43.75 1.42 34.02
C SER A 760 43.73 2.06 32.63
N ALA A 761 44.39 3.19 32.46
CA ALA A 761 44.48 3.85 31.15
C ALA A 761 45.23 3.01 30.09
N THR A 762 46.07 2.05 30.52
CA THR A 762 46.94 1.28 29.63
C THR A 762 46.93 -0.23 29.89
N THR A 763 46.10 -0.72 30.79
CA THR A 763 45.98 -2.15 31.12
C THR A 763 44.54 -2.64 31.06
N PHE A 764 44.33 -3.84 30.53
CA PHE A 764 43.04 -4.51 30.46
C PHE A 764 42.92 -5.64 31.47
N GLU A 765 44.02 -6.26 31.82
CA GLU A 765 44.12 -7.46 32.66
C GLU A 765 43.33 -8.65 32.05
N PRO A 766 43.69 -9.14 30.86
CA PRO A 766 42.89 -10.13 30.10
C PRO A 766 42.71 -11.45 30.85
N GLU A 767 43.74 -11.90 31.58
CA GLU A 767 43.75 -13.18 32.30
C GLU A 767 43.19 -13.07 33.74
N ALA A 768 42.82 -11.86 34.19
CA ALA A 768 42.20 -11.69 35.50
C ALA A 768 40.81 -12.31 35.55
N PRO A 769 40.40 -12.91 36.70
CA PRO A 769 39.05 -13.38 36.91
C PRO A 769 38.05 -12.28 36.65
N VAL A 770 37.01 -12.53 35.84
CA VAL A 770 35.92 -11.60 35.66
C VAL A 770 34.98 -11.65 36.86
N THR A 771 34.64 -10.52 37.43
CA THR A 771 33.66 -10.45 38.53
C THR A 771 32.22 -10.44 38.01
N ARG A 772 31.25 -10.80 38.84
CA ARG A 772 29.83 -10.83 38.49
C ARG A 772 29.32 -9.44 38.04
N GLU A 773 29.74 -8.36 38.70
CA GLU A 773 29.38 -6.99 38.29
C GLU A 773 30.05 -6.60 36.95
N GLN A 774 31.27 -7.08 36.70
CA GLN A 774 31.93 -6.86 35.39
C GLN A 774 31.22 -7.57 34.25
N ILE A 775 30.74 -8.81 34.48
CA ILE A 775 29.94 -9.51 33.46
C ILE A 775 28.66 -8.72 33.14
N ALA A 776 27.94 -8.22 34.17
CA ALA A 776 26.77 -7.39 33.95
C ALA A 776 27.08 -6.17 33.06
N VAL A 777 28.12 -5.41 33.38
CA VAL A 777 28.50 -4.21 32.61
C VAL A 777 28.90 -4.56 31.18
N ILE A 778 29.65 -5.66 30.99
CA ILE A 778 30.05 -6.10 29.65
C ILE A 778 28.84 -6.51 28.80
N LEU A 779 27.89 -7.27 29.39
CA LEU A 779 26.69 -7.74 28.67
C LEU A 779 25.72 -6.58 28.36
N MET A 780 25.42 -5.70 29.32
CA MET A 780 24.55 -4.54 29.09
C MET A 780 25.20 -3.55 28.12
N GLY A 781 26.52 -3.33 28.22
CA GLY A 781 27.25 -2.53 27.25
C GLY A 781 27.23 -3.11 25.83
N TYR A 782 27.30 -4.40 25.70
CA TYR A 782 27.17 -5.10 24.41
C TYR A 782 25.74 -4.94 23.84
N ALA A 783 24.71 -5.15 24.65
CA ALA A 783 23.32 -4.99 24.26
C ALA A 783 23.05 -3.56 23.73
N GLU A 784 23.46 -2.54 24.50
CA GLU A 784 23.24 -1.13 24.13
C GLU A 784 24.07 -0.70 22.92
N LYS A 785 25.40 -0.95 22.95
CA LYS A 785 26.34 -0.34 21.96
C LYS A 785 26.42 -1.10 20.63
N VAL A 786 26.22 -2.41 20.65
CA VAL A 786 26.34 -3.25 19.44
C VAL A 786 24.98 -3.66 18.88
N LEU A 787 24.03 -4.01 19.76
CA LEU A 787 22.72 -4.49 19.35
C LEU A 787 21.66 -3.40 19.32
N GLY A 788 21.92 -2.23 19.91
CA GLY A 788 20.97 -1.10 19.95
C GLY A 788 19.78 -1.34 20.90
N LEU A 789 19.91 -2.28 21.85
CA LEU A 789 18.89 -2.61 22.82
C LEU A 789 19.02 -1.72 24.07
N ASP A 790 17.94 -1.16 24.56
CA ASP A 790 17.91 -0.29 25.76
C ASP A 790 17.08 -0.94 26.87
N PHE A 791 17.76 -1.41 27.92
CA PHE A 791 17.14 -1.98 29.12
C PHE A 791 17.14 -1.01 30.31
N SER A 792 17.44 0.27 30.10
CA SER A 792 17.59 1.26 31.17
C SER A 792 16.31 1.52 31.98
N ALA A 793 15.14 1.16 31.46
CA ALA A 793 13.85 1.22 32.14
C ALA A 793 13.63 0.08 33.15
N ASP A 794 14.35 -1.05 32.99
CA ASP A 794 14.16 -2.28 33.76
C ASP A 794 15.24 -2.37 34.81
N LYS A 795 15.01 -1.84 36.03
CA LYS A 795 15.97 -1.85 37.13
C LYS A 795 15.40 -2.49 38.38
N ALA A 796 16.05 -3.52 38.90
CA ALA A 796 15.72 -4.13 40.17
C ALA A 796 16.21 -3.29 41.35
N ASP A 797 15.49 -3.36 42.46
CA ASP A 797 15.94 -2.79 43.72
C ASP A 797 17.02 -3.68 44.36
N LEU A 798 18.30 -3.27 44.25
CA LEU A 798 19.43 -4.00 44.80
C LEU A 798 19.44 -4.03 46.33
N THR A 799 18.67 -3.21 47.02
CA THR A 799 18.57 -3.26 48.49
C THR A 799 17.86 -4.51 49.02
N ALA A 800 17.16 -5.24 48.11
CA ALA A 800 16.59 -6.55 48.42
C ALA A 800 17.67 -7.63 48.72
N PHE A 801 18.92 -7.40 48.35
CA PHE A 801 20.02 -8.29 48.61
C PHE A 801 20.88 -7.79 49.76
N PRO A 802 21.29 -8.69 50.70
CA PRO A 802 22.08 -8.29 51.89
C PRO A 802 23.40 -7.58 51.53
N ASP A 803 23.99 -7.90 50.40
CA ASP A 803 25.24 -7.33 49.89
C ASP A 803 25.03 -6.37 48.69
N GLY A 804 23.82 -5.93 48.41
CA GLY A 804 23.53 -5.00 47.33
C GLY A 804 24.27 -3.65 47.45
N ALA A 805 24.58 -3.22 48.68
CA ALA A 805 25.39 -2.03 48.91
C ALA A 805 26.88 -2.20 48.51
N SER A 806 27.37 -3.44 48.33
CA SER A 806 28.74 -3.71 47.93
C SER A 806 28.96 -3.67 46.40
N VAL A 807 27.90 -3.48 45.60
CA VAL A 807 28.00 -3.24 44.18
C VAL A 807 28.69 -1.91 43.95
N SER A 808 29.72 -1.90 43.11
CA SER A 808 30.48 -0.71 42.74
C SER A 808 29.59 0.33 42.07
N ASP A 809 29.81 1.62 42.33
CA ASP A 809 28.97 2.71 41.79
C ASP A 809 28.93 2.69 40.23
N TRP A 810 30.06 2.36 39.61
CA TRP A 810 30.18 2.28 38.13
C TRP A 810 29.42 1.09 37.52
N ALA A 811 29.09 0.06 38.32
CA ALA A 811 28.40 -1.14 37.87
C ALA A 811 26.92 -1.18 38.30
N ARG A 812 26.49 -0.26 39.13
CA ARG A 812 25.19 -0.29 39.82
C ARG A 812 24.00 -0.40 38.87
N ASP A 813 23.99 0.41 37.84
CA ASP A 813 22.90 0.43 36.83
C ASP A 813 22.85 -0.91 36.07
N ALA A 814 23.97 -1.34 35.50
CA ALA A 814 24.06 -2.59 34.73
C ALA A 814 23.74 -3.84 35.61
N VAL A 815 24.12 -3.84 36.87
CA VAL A 815 23.74 -4.94 37.78
C VAL A 815 22.25 -4.91 38.11
N ALA A 816 21.64 -3.73 38.30
CA ALA A 816 20.21 -3.61 38.52
C ALA A 816 19.40 -4.07 37.27
N GLU A 817 19.83 -3.72 36.10
CA GLU A 817 19.27 -4.20 34.82
C GLU A 817 19.41 -5.72 34.68
N ALA A 818 20.64 -6.26 34.87
CA ALA A 818 20.88 -7.70 34.77
C ALA A 818 20.09 -8.52 35.82
N VAL A 819 19.81 -7.97 37.00
CA VAL A 819 18.96 -8.62 38.01
C VAL A 819 17.49 -8.55 37.59
N ALA A 820 16.99 -7.41 37.12
CA ALA A 820 15.62 -7.25 36.64
C ALA A 820 15.31 -8.20 35.47
N LEU A 821 16.30 -8.40 34.59
CA LEU A 821 16.20 -9.29 33.42
C LEU A 821 16.46 -10.78 33.76
N GLY A 822 16.69 -11.10 35.05
CA GLY A 822 16.91 -12.49 35.49
C GLY A 822 18.26 -13.09 35.08
N LEU A 823 19.21 -12.30 34.56
CA LEU A 823 20.55 -12.76 34.16
C LEU A 823 21.43 -13.03 35.39
N ILE A 824 21.23 -12.30 36.47
CA ILE A 824 21.90 -12.48 37.76
C ILE A 824 20.85 -12.63 38.85
N SER A 825 20.67 -13.86 39.34
CA SER A 825 19.68 -14.19 40.38
C SER A 825 20.22 -14.22 41.80
N GLY A 826 21.52 -14.03 41.98
CA GLY A 826 22.21 -14.18 43.27
C GLY A 826 22.50 -15.64 43.67
N ALA A 827 23.38 -15.83 44.60
CA ALA A 827 23.75 -17.12 45.17
C ALA A 827 23.00 -17.37 46.49
N GLN A 828 22.31 -18.51 46.58
CA GLN A 828 21.63 -18.93 47.81
C GLN A 828 22.68 -19.36 48.88
N THR A 829 22.55 -18.80 50.06
CA THR A 829 23.34 -19.17 51.24
C THR A 829 22.42 -19.44 52.41
N LYS A 830 22.95 -19.97 53.54
CA LYS A 830 22.17 -20.14 54.78
C LYS A 830 21.64 -18.82 55.36
N ASP A 831 22.25 -17.67 55.00
CA ASP A 831 21.97 -16.35 55.51
C ASP A 831 21.17 -15.48 54.52
N GLY A 832 20.72 -16.07 53.39
CA GLY A 832 19.92 -15.39 52.33
C GLY A 832 20.54 -15.48 50.94
N THR A 833 19.93 -14.77 50.01
CA THR A 833 20.40 -14.66 48.60
C THR A 833 21.36 -13.49 48.48
N PHE A 834 22.59 -13.73 48.03
CA PHE A 834 23.66 -12.73 47.92
C PHE A 834 24.06 -12.54 46.46
N LEU A 835 24.21 -11.29 46.00
CA LEU A 835 24.67 -10.96 44.64
C LEU A 835 26.13 -11.35 44.40
N GLN A 836 26.96 -11.22 45.42
CA GLN A 836 28.42 -11.44 45.37
C GLN A 836 29.08 -10.67 44.22
N PRO A 837 28.90 -9.34 44.11
CA PRO A 837 29.30 -8.57 42.93
C PRO A 837 30.80 -8.64 42.64
N GLN A 838 31.65 -8.71 43.66
CA GLN A 838 33.10 -8.80 43.56
C GLN A 838 33.59 -10.25 43.42
N GLY A 839 32.68 -11.23 43.46
CA GLY A 839 33.03 -12.65 43.29
C GLY A 839 33.34 -12.96 41.82
N GLY A 840 34.41 -13.75 41.58
CA GLY A 840 34.74 -14.26 40.23
C GLY A 840 33.69 -15.28 39.78
N ALA A 841 33.26 -15.19 38.54
CA ALA A 841 32.33 -16.15 37.95
C ALA A 841 33.04 -17.46 37.56
N THR A 842 32.42 -18.58 37.94
CA THR A 842 32.88 -19.89 37.43
C THR A 842 32.42 -20.10 35.98
N ARG A 843 33.08 -21.02 35.25
CA ARG A 843 32.74 -21.28 33.84
C ARG A 843 31.30 -21.78 33.67
N GLU A 844 30.81 -22.61 34.62
CA GLU A 844 29.41 -23.05 34.61
C GLU A 844 28.42 -21.87 34.85
N GLN A 845 28.78 -20.91 35.73
CA GLN A 845 27.98 -19.71 35.97
C GLN A 845 28.00 -18.79 34.76
N ALA A 846 29.17 -18.58 34.18
CA ALA A 846 29.30 -17.78 32.95
C ALA A 846 28.50 -18.38 31.79
N ALA A 847 28.55 -19.71 31.61
CA ALA A 847 27.79 -20.42 30.59
C ALA A 847 26.28 -20.19 30.76
N THR A 848 25.78 -20.29 32.00
CA THR A 848 24.34 -20.05 32.29
C THR A 848 23.92 -18.59 32.05
N ILE A 849 24.74 -17.63 32.54
CA ILE A 849 24.46 -16.19 32.32
C ILE A 849 24.45 -15.87 30.82
N LEU A 850 25.45 -16.37 30.07
CA LEU A 850 25.54 -16.15 28.63
C LEU A 850 24.38 -16.79 27.85
N THR A 851 23.94 -17.99 28.28
CA THR A 851 22.75 -18.63 27.67
C THR A 851 21.48 -17.82 27.91
N SER A 852 21.28 -17.35 29.15
CA SER A 852 20.11 -16.48 29.48
C SER A 852 20.18 -15.15 28.73
N PHE A 853 21.37 -14.53 28.68
CA PHE A 853 21.57 -13.28 27.92
C PHE A 853 21.31 -13.49 26.43
N TYR A 854 21.83 -14.56 25.87
CA TYR A 854 21.61 -14.89 24.46
C TYR A 854 20.12 -15.05 24.15
N SER A 855 19.39 -15.78 25.00
CA SER A 855 17.93 -15.98 24.82
C SER A 855 17.15 -14.67 24.92
N LEU A 856 17.54 -13.75 25.81
CA LEU A 856 16.94 -12.42 25.96
C LEU A 856 17.17 -11.58 24.70
N VAL A 857 18.43 -11.46 24.27
CA VAL A 857 18.83 -10.67 23.11
C VAL A 857 18.22 -11.22 21.81
N ASP A 858 18.19 -12.53 21.65
CA ASP A 858 17.55 -13.19 20.53
C ASP A 858 16.05 -12.84 20.44
N LEU A 859 15.37 -12.82 21.59
CA LEU A 859 13.98 -12.44 21.68
C LEU A 859 13.76 -10.97 21.26
N ASP A 860 14.57 -10.04 21.81
CA ASP A 860 14.43 -8.63 21.50
C ASP A 860 14.78 -8.31 20.04
N LEU A 861 15.81 -8.93 19.49
CA LEU A 861 16.14 -8.82 18.07
C LEU A 861 15.00 -9.33 17.17
N ARG A 862 14.37 -10.44 17.54
CA ARG A 862 13.19 -10.96 16.81
C ARG A 862 12.00 -10.01 16.90
N LEU A 863 11.78 -9.38 18.04
CA LEU A 863 10.73 -8.38 18.24
C LEU A 863 11.02 -7.10 17.44
N MET A 864 12.26 -6.63 17.36
CA MET A 864 12.66 -5.46 16.56
C MET A 864 12.58 -5.71 15.05
N LEU A 865 12.95 -6.89 14.57
CA LEU A 865 12.84 -7.25 13.15
C LEU A 865 11.38 -7.26 12.67
N LYS A 866 10.43 -7.50 13.56
CA LYS A 866 9.00 -7.39 13.31
C LYS A 866 8.57 -5.97 12.93
N ASP A 867 9.12 -4.95 13.60
CA ASP A 867 8.79 -3.54 13.35
C ASP A 867 9.46 -3.00 12.06
N SER A 868 10.47 -3.69 11.53
CA SER A 868 11.18 -3.32 10.30
C SER A 868 10.57 -3.92 9.01
N VAL A 869 9.63 -4.85 9.13
CA VAL A 869 8.92 -5.52 8.00
C VAL A 869 7.54 -4.92 7.76
N LEU A 870 7.15 -3.92 8.54
CA LEU A 870 5.99 -3.05 8.37
C LEU A 870 6.44 -1.78 7.63
#